data_bc105d2a4d4c44d4059383ba35c65322
#
_entry.id   bc105d2a4d4c44d4059383ba35c65322
#
_cell.length_a   1.000
_cell.length_b   1.000
_cell.length_c   1.000
_cell.angle_alpha   90.00
_cell.angle_beta   90.00
_cell.angle_gamma   90.00
#
_symmetry.space_group_name_H-M   'P 1'
#
loop_
_entity.id
_entity.type
_entity.pdbx_description
1 polymer ?
#
loop_
_entity_poly.entity_id
_entity_poly.type
_entity_poly.pdbx_seq_one_letter_code
_entity_poly.pdbx_strand_id
1 'polypeptide(L)'
;MFRAVVPSVGLVLKARGDIRGKQGAYERRIREDFPEGGEELLTEYSANADCTFLIEGDGREGGAEFAAGGEAVKGPPVFFETRYFFRGDFRVAGGRRIRDVRVEHRMASVADAFNFDEGTLVGTLDFVNEPGKFRLDLRVAFDDGTERTVRLEFMVVSVKMNVARDYKEIVATIDGERPNIVRAFLSKTFRGAALDRGGEADERSWYEILLEVFDYYEGACRRIVGNPHRRYVAVADWRRADRIRRWTPGLAGQYGRMDGDRRAHEFFRTERLSPECDTPENRFVLHTLRELERRLREFGGRLKDAAAVSQAWKDGIAERAKQLERLARHPFFKGVSRFEGFRQQSLVLQKSAGYAQILTAWLKLKAALRPGGEDLDVGYRPISTLYEFWCFLKMRDMLAARFGKPAETWSDRSAEDLLDVPELTDGFGGGDRLGKIEAVFRDGARTVCLSYQKTYPATEGEDGETMAGLNPQRPDIVLSIEDGESAFTYLFDAKYRIWTKDDGGREIDASPRAAIDDMHRYRDAILYRLRERQVKREAIGAYVLYPGRPEPHLCREYDASIARENIGAIPLLPGHLEQLERRLEDILGKKDAHAHLDGTISTRGTSAWVDGIGGSASELTLYATSHGDSSPKSAWIDEHRKYPYPCEGAEKQGIASLEDARKKKILAVAAPPRGNRTADVEVFFIDDVKRVRKEELAQEGYPSPGHAEYWLFSIRK
;
A
#
# COMPACT_ATOMS: atom_id res chain seq x y z
N MET A 1 -10.28 24.18 -26.60
CA MET A 1 -11.50 24.27 -25.76
C MET A 1 -12.47 23.17 -26.19
N PHE A 2 -13.10 22.48 -25.22
CA PHE A 2 -14.14 21.47 -25.51
C PHE A 2 -15.53 22.08 -25.42
N ARG A 3 -16.39 21.70 -26.35
CA ARG A 3 -17.80 22.10 -26.39
C ARG A 3 -18.68 20.93 -26.84
N ALA A 4 -19.72 20.63 -26.07
CA ALA A 4 -20.74 19.64 -26.42
C ALA A 4 -22.09 20.36 -26.59
N VAL A 5 -22.75 20.15 -27.73
CA VAL A 5 -24.08 20.72 -28.03
C VAL A 5 -25.09 19.59 -28.07
N VAL A 6 -26.08 19.63 -27.19
CA VAL A 6 -27.16 18.63 -27.10
C VAL A 6 -28.51 19.30 -27.40
N PRO A 7 -29.00 19.29 -28.65
CA PRO A 7 -30.19 20.01 -29.07
C PRO A 7 -31.46 19.57 -28.32
N SER A 8 -31.58 18.30 -27.99
CA SER A 8 -32.77 17.70 -27.33
C SER A 8 -33.13 18.31 -25.99
N VAL A 9 -32.15 18.90 -25.29
CA VAL A 9 -32.32 19.62 -24.02
C VAL A 9 -31.82 21.08 -24.11
N GLY A 10 -31.46 21.59 -25.28
CA GLY A 10 -30.95 22.94 -25.48
C GLY A 10 -29.62 23.23 -24.76
N LEU A 11 -28.81 22.20 -24.44
CA LEU A 11 -27.56 22.35 -23.71
C LEU A 11 -26.39 22.70 -24.61
N VAL A 12 -25.61 23.68 -24.21
CA VAL A 12 -24.26 23.95 -24.72
C VAL A 12 -23.29 23.88 -23.56
N LEU A 13 -22.63 22.72 -23.40
CA LEU A 13 -21.63 22.49 -22.36
C LEU A 13 -20.25 22.85 -22.90
N LYS A 14 -19.51 23.64 -22.12
CA LYS A 14 -18.11 24.01 -22.41
C LYS A 14 -17.24 23.52 -21.27
N ALA A 15 -16.04 23.01 -21.60
CA ALA A 15 -15.02 22.68 -20.59
C ALA A 15 -13.71 23.38 -20.95
N ARG A 16 -13.08 23.97 -19.92
CA ARG A 16 -11.78 24.63 -20.01
C ARG A 16 -10.84 24.09 -18.95
N GLY A 17 -9.65 23.67 -19.37
CA GLY A 17 -8.54 23.28 -18.52
C GLY A 17 -7.24 23.88 -19.01
N ASP A 18 -6.19 23.89 -18.19
CA ASP A 18 -4.85 24.23 -18.64
C ASP A 18 -4.21 23.00 -19.31
N ILE A 19 -4.30 22.99 -20.63
CA ILE A 19 -3.79 21.89 -21.50
C ILE A 19 -2.56 22.29 -22.29
N ARG A 20 -2.03 23.50 -22.07
CA ARG A 20 -0.83 23.99 -22.78
C ARG A 20 0.33 23.02 -22.61
N GLY A 21 0.97 22.65 -23.71
CA GLY A 21 2.06 21.67 -23.75
C GLY A 21 1.62 20.20 -23.55
N LYS A 22 0.45 19.93 -22.94
CA LYS A 22 0.01 18.56 -22.66
C LYS A 22 -0.36 17.78 -23.90
N GLN A 23 -0.99 18.42 -24.86
CA GLN A 23 -1.35 17.78 -26.13
C GLN A 23 -0.09 17.36 -26.90
N GLY A 24 0.91 18.25 -27.02
CA GLY A 24 2.18 17.94 -27.67
C GLY A 24 2.97 16.83 -26.94
N ALA A 25 2.97 16.86 -25.61
CA ALA A 25 3.60 15.81 -24.80
C ALA A 25 2.92 14.45 -24.99
N TYR A 26 1.58 14.42 -25.03
CA TYR A 26 0.81 13.21 -25.30
C TYR A 26 1.08 12.67 -26.72
N GLU A 27 0.99 13.53 -27.76
CA GLU A 27 1.24 13.14 -29.15
C GLU A 27 2.67 12.56 -29.31
N ARG A 28 3.67 13.19 -28.72
CA ARG A 28 5.05 12.70 -28.73
C ARG A 28 5.15 11.30 -28.11
N ARG A 29 4.57 11.10 -26.93
CA ARG A 29 4.61 9.82 -26.23
C ARG A 29 3.93 8.72 -27.03
N ILE A 30 2.76 8.97 -27.60
CA ILE A 30 2.05 7.99 -28.42
C ILE A 30 2.84 7.65 -29.69
N ARG A 31 3.45 8.63 -30.36
CA ARG A 31 4.26 8.39 -31.56
C ARG A 31 5.55 7.61 -31.27
N GLU A 32 6.14 7.79 -30.09
CA GLU A 32 7.28 7.01 -29.66
C GLU A 32 6.91 5.55 -29.38
N ASP A 33 5.71 5.29 -28.82
CA ASP A 33 5.19 3.94 -28.56
C ASP A 33 4.62 3.25 -29.79
N PHE A 34 4.03 4.03 -30.71
CA PHE A 34 3.36 3.56 -31.92
C PHE A 34 3.78 4.42 -33.11
N PRO A 35 4.99 4.20 -33.68
CA PRO A 35 5.52 5.05 -34.76
C PRO A 35 4.64 5.10 -36.01
N GLU A 36 3.91 4.02 -36.30
CA GLU A 36 3.01 3.90 -37.47
C GLU A 36 1.54 4.15 -37.10
N GLY A 37 1.20 4.33 -35.80
CA GLY A 37 -0.16 4.45 -35.30
C GLY A 37 -0.68 5.89 -35.38
N GLY A 38 -1.72 6.12 -36.19
CA GLY A 38 -2.46 7.39 -36.24
C GLY A 38 -3.74 7.36 -35.41
N GLU A 39 -4.36 6.18 -35.23
CA GLU A 39 -5.60 6.00 -34.48
C GLU A 39 -5.41 6.08 -32.97
N GLU A 40 -4.25 5.72 -32.44
CA GLU A 40 -3.88 5.78 -31.03
C GLU A 40 -3.75 7.22 -30.50
N LEU A 41 -3.64 8.20 -31.41
CA LEU A 41 -3.66 9.64 -31.08
C LEU A 41 -5.06 10.16 -30.77
N LEU A 42 -6.10 9.41 -31.15
CA LEU A 42 -7.48 9.82 -30.98
C LEU A 42 -8.09 9.18 -29.73
N THR A 43 -9.00 9.91 -29.10
CA THR A 43 -9.75 9.45 -27.92
C THR A 43 -11.23 9.33 -28.23
N GLU A 44 -11.95 8.54 -27.42
CA GLU A 44 -13.36 8.29 -27.61
C GLU A 44 -14.23 9.33 -26.88
N TYR A 45 -15.28 9.77 -27.59
CA TYR A 45 -16.36 10.60 -27.06
C TYR A 45 -17.69 9.93 -27.40
N SER A 46 -18.62 9.89 -26.45
CA SER A 46 -19.97 9.36 -26.69
C SER A 46 -21.03 10.14 -25.93
N ALA A 47 -22.26 10.09 -26.44
CA ALA A 47 -23.43 10.64 -25.78
C ALA A 47 -24.64 9.70 -26.01
N ASN A 48 -25.58 9.64 -25.06
CA ASN A 48 -26.83 8.88 -25.21
C ASN A 48 -27.93 9.61 -25.99
N ALA A 49 -27.65 10.79 -26.48
CA ALA A 49 -28.53 11.64 -27.27
C ALA A 49 -27.76 12.24 -28.43
N ASP A 50 -28.49 12.78 -29.43
CA ASP A 50 -27.85 13.55 -30.51
C ASP A 50 -27.01 14.66 -29.88
N CYS A 51 -25.72 14.62 -30.15
CA CYS A 51 -24.73 15.51 -29.57
C CYS A 51 -23.67 15.85 -30.62
N THR A 52 -23.33 17.12 -30.74
CA THR A 52 -22.18 17.56 -31.52
C THR A 52 -21.05 17.96 -30.60
N PHE A 53 -19.90 17.30 -30.75
CA PHE A 53 -18.68 17.67 -30.08
C PHE A 53 -17.83 18.58 -30.95
N LEU A 54 -17.43 19.73 -30.42
CA LEU A 54 -16.57 20.71 -31.05
C LEU A 54 -15.30 20.83 -30.24
N ILE A 55 -14.17 20.53 -30.84
CA ILE A 55 -12.86 20.54 -30.20
C ILE A 55 -11.99 21.58 -30.91
N GLU A 56 -11.64 22.62 -30.16
CA GLU A 56 -10.69 23.65 -30.62
C GLU A 56 -9.32 23.31 -30.04
N GLY A 57 -8.35 23.01 -30.89
CA GLY A 57 -6.95 22.78 -30.51
C GLY A 57 -6.23 24.06 -30.10
N ASP A 58 -5.12 23.94 -29.38
CA ASP A 58 -4.26 25.04 -29.00
C ASP A 58 -3.44 25.47 -30.21
N GLY A 59 -3.88 26.58 -30.89
CA GLY A 59 -3.11 27.21 -31.97
C GLY A 59 -3.17 26.58 -33.37
N ARG A 60 -4.01 25.59 -33.61
CA ARG A 60 -4.29 25.07 -34.97
C ARG A 60 -5.60 25.66 -35.49
N GLU A 61 -5.56 26.32 -36.64
CA GLU A 61 -6.76 26.69 -37.40
C GLU A 61 -7.49 25.42 -37.84
N GLY A 62 -8.66 25.18 -37.28
CA GLY A 62 -9.53 24.05 -37.60
C GLY A 62 -9.92 23.23 -36.38
N GLY A 63 -11.07 23.56 -35.79
CA GLY A 63 -11.74 22.71 -34.81
C GLY A 63 -12.25 21.42 -35.47
N ALA A 64 -12.17 20.31 -34.78
CA ALA A 64 -12.79 19.07 -35.23
C ALA A 64 -14.24 19.04 -34.71
N GLU A 65 -15.19 18.79 -35.61
CA GLU A 65 -16.62 18.65 -35.32
C GLU A 65 -17.03 17.18 -35.52
N PHE A 66 -17.66 16.59 -34.50
CA PHE A 66 -18.12 15.21 -34.55
C PHE A 66 -19.55 15.12 -34.04
N ALA A 67 -20.39 14.38 -34.75
CA ALA A 67 -21.74 14.07 -34.33
C ALA A 67 -21.79 12.67 -33.69
N ALA A 68 -22.31 12.57 -32.46
CA ALA A 68 -22.56 11.31 -31.80
C ALA A 68 -24.05 11.12 -31.58
N GLY A 69 -24.60 10.07 -32.19
CA GLY A 69 -26.02 9.66 -32.05
C GLY A 69 -26.15 8.32 -31.36
N GLY A 70 -25.54 8.17 -30.16
CA GLY A 70 -25.52 6.91 -29.40
C GLY A 70 -24.30 6.03 -29.62
N GLU A 71 -23.50 6.26 -30.67
CA GLU A 71 -22.22 5.56 -30.90
C GLU A 71 -21.02 6.42 -30.45
N ALA A 72 -19.92 5.73 -30.11
CA ALA A 72 -18.68 6.41 -29.75
C ALA A 72 -17.98 6.94 -30.99
N VAL A 73 -17.53 8.19 -30.93
CA VAL A 73 -16.76 8.85 -32.00
C VAL A 73 -15.33 9.11 -31.53
N LYS A 74 -14.36 9.02 -32.45
CA LYS A 74 -12.96 9.29 -32.18
C LYS A 74 -12.62 10.75 -32.53
N GLY A 75 -11.91 11.42 -31.61
CA GLY A 75 -11.46 12.78 -31.79
C GLY A 75 -10.16 13.09 -31.04
N PRO A 76 -9.54 14.27 -31.30
CA PRO A 76 -8.32 14.65 -30.60
C PRO A 76 -8.54 14.73 -29.10
N PRO A 77 -7.52 14.36 -28.26
CA PRO A 77 -7.63 14.44 -26.80
C PRO A 77 -7.66 15.90 -26.33
N VAL A 78 -8.63 16.23 -25.49
CA VAL A 78 -8.74 17.54 -24.83
C VAL A 78 -8.91 17.44 -23.32
N PHE A 79 -9.10 16.22 -22.80
CA PHE A 79 -9.14 15.97 -21.37
C PHE A 79 -7.86 15.26 -20.93
N PHE A 80 -7.11 15.94 -20.07
CA PHE A 80 -5.87 15.47 -19.48
C PHE A 80 -5.99 15.45 -17.96
N GLU A 81 -5.05 14.85 -17.27
CA GLU A 81 -4.95 14.83 -15.82
C GLU A 81 -4.69 16.24 -15.25
N THR A 82 -5.72 17.10 -15.29
CA THR A 82 -5.68 18.48 -14.77
C THR A 82 -7.08 18.93 -14.37
N ARG A 83 -7.17 20.10 -13.77
CA ARG A 83 -8.44 20.70 -13.36
C ARG A 83 -9.16 21.32 -14.54
N TYR A 84 -10.48 21.08 -14.63
CA TYR A 84 -11.37 21.65 -15.63
C TYR A 84 -12.51 22.42 -14.98
N PHE A 85 -12.79 23.60 -15.54
CA PHE A 85 -13.99 24.35 -15.28
C PHE A 85 -15.03 24.01 -16.36
N PHE A 86 -16.21 23.59 -15.95
CA PHE A 86 -17.35 23.28 -16.79
C PHE A 86 -18.39 24.38 -16.69
N ARG A 87 -18.97 24.75 -17.84
CA ARG A 87 -20.10 25.66 -17.93
C ARG A 87 -21.09 25.12 -18.96
N GLY A 88 -22.31 24.83 -18.53
CA GLY A 88 -23.43 24.45 -19.37
C GLY A 88 -24.47 25.54 -19.44
N ASP A 89 -24.66 26.11 -20.62
CA ASP A 89 -25.72 27.11 -20.87
C ASP A 89 -26.91 26.37 -21.48
N PHE A 90 -28.08 26.46 -20.85
CA PHE A 90 -29.32 25.86 -21.32
C PHE A 90 -30.23 26.88 -21.97
N ARG A 91 -30.77 26.50 -23.14
CA ARG A 91 -31.75 27.33 -23.88
C ARG A 91 -33.07 26.59 -23.95
N VAL A 92 -34.15 27.34 -24.19
CA VAL A 92 -35.48 26.76 -24.41
C VAL A 92 -35.41 25.76 -25.56
N ALA A 93 -35.79 24.51 -25.28
CA ALA A 93 -35.79 23.40 -26.23
C ALA A 93 -37.23 22.96 -26.50
N GLY A 94 -37.71 23.09 -27.74
CA GLY A 94 -39.06 22.68 -28.14
C GLY A 94 -40.18 23.37 -27.35
N GLY A 95 -40.00 24.65 -26.99
CA GLY A 95 -40.98 25.44 -26.24
C GLY A 95 -41.03 25.20 -24.73
N ARG A 96 -40.20 24.27 -24.20
CA ARG A 96 -40.11 23.92 -22.78
C ARG A 96 -38.98 24.65 -22.10
N ARG A 97 -39.22 25.17 -20.90
CA ARG A 97 -38.20 25.78 -20.03
C ARG A 97 -37.61 24.76 -19.07
N ILE A 98 -36.34 24.91 -18.77
CA ILE A 98 -35.65 24.06 -17.81
C ILE A 98 -35.91 24.63 -16.44
N ARG A 99 -36.39 23.76 -15.53
CA ARG A 99 -36.67 24.08 -14.15
C ARG A 99 -35.48 23.82 -13.23
N ASP A 100 -34.82 22.66 -13.44
CA ASP A 100 -33.71 22.21 -12.59
C ASP A 100 -32.77 21.32 -13.41
N VAL A 101 -31.49 21.33 -13.05
CA VAL A 101 -30.47 20.42 -13.61
C VAL A 101 -29.62 19.90 -12.47
N ARG A 102 -29.49 18.58 -12.41
CA ARG A 102 -28.64 17.89 -11.43
C ARG A 102 -27.64 16.99 -12.12
N VAL A 103 -26.43 16.98 -11.57
CA VAL A 103 -25.42 16.01 -11.98
C VAL A 103 -25.64 14.74 -11.17
N GLU A 104 -25.94 13.63 -11.84
CA GLU A 104 -26.03 12.32 -11.22
C GLU A 104 -24.69 11.61 -11.40
N HIS A 105 -23.95 11.48 -10.33
CA HIS A 105 -22.69 10.77 -10.35
C HIS A 105 -22.55 9.95 -9.06
N ARG A 106 -21.89 8.80 -9.16
CA ARG A 106 -21.67 7.90 -8.05
C ARG A 106 -20.88 8.54 -6.89
N MET A 107 -19.97 9.45 -7.24
CA MET A 107 -19.16 10.18 -6.25
C MET A 107 -19.84 11.51 -5.93
N ALA A 108 -20.11 11.74 -4.64
CA ALA A 108 -20.65 13.00 -4.15
C ALA A 108 -19.76 14.19 -4.54
N SER A 109 -18.44 14.02 -4.46
CA SER A 109 -17.45 15.03 -4.87
C SER A 109 -17.58 15.50 -6.33
N VAL A 110 -18.16 14.67 -7.21
CA VAL A 110 -18.46 15.06 -8.59
C VAL A 110 -19.85 15.67 -8.71
N ALA A 111 -20.87 15.05 -8.08
CA ALA A 111 -22.23 15.57 -8.11
C ALA A 111 -22.32 16.95 -7.46
N ASP A 112 -21.71 17.13 -6.29
CA ASP A 112 -21.71 18.38 -5.50
C ASP A 112 -20.77 19.45 -6.08
N ALA A 113 -19.89 19.09 -7.02
CA ALA A 113 -19.02 20.04 -7.71
C ALA A 113 -19.78 20.98 -8.67
N PHE A 114 -21.06 20.69 -8.97
CA PHE A 114 -21.86 21.44 -9.90
C PHE A 114 -23.01 22.17 -9.24
N ASN A 115 -23.23 23.39 -9.68
CA ASN A 115 -24.38 24.21 -9.27
C ASN A 115 -25.14 24.70 -10.49
N PHE A 116 -26.48 24.63 -10.43
CA PHE A 116 -27.36 25.12 -11.49
C PHE A 116 -28.11 26.34 -10.98
N ASP A 117 -28.00 27.44 -11.71
CA ASP A 117 -28.70 28.69 -11.41
C ASP A 117 -29.05 29.41 -12.72
N GLU A 118 -30.27 29.99 -12.78
CA GLU A 118 -30.77 30.81 -13.89
C GLU A 118 -30.47 30.26 -15.31
N GLY A 119 -30.60 28.92 -15.50
CA GLY A 119 -30.35 28.28 -16.80
C GLY A 119 -28.88 28.01 -17.12
N THR A 120 -27.98 28.21 -16.14
CA THR A 120 -26.55 27.94 -16.29
C THR A 120 -26.11 26.92 -15.24
N LEU A 121 -25.44 25.87 -15.70
CA LEU A 121 -24.77 24.87 -14.85
C LEU A 121 -23.28 25.21 -14.81
N VAL A 122 -22.71 25.36 -13.65
CA VAL A 122 -21.27 25.60 -13.46
C VAL A 122 -20.67 24.57 -12.51
N GLY A 123 -19.45 24.14 -12.77
CA GLY A 123 -18.76 23.20 -11.90
C GLY A 123 -17.26 23.11 -12.20
N THR A 124 -16.53 22.57 -11.25
CA THR A 124 -15.09 22.33 -11.39
C THR A 124 -14.77 20.90 -11.05
N LEU A 125 -14.12 20.19 -11.97
CA LEU A 125 -13.63 18.83 -11.75
C LEU A 125 -12.11 18.81 -11.81
N ASP A 126 -11.51 18.04 -10.94
CA ASP A 126 -10.07 17.83 -10.87
C ASP A 126 -9.75 16.38 -11.27
N PHE A 127 -9.19 16.20 -12.49
CA PHE A 127 -8.79 14.89 -12.99
C PHE A 127 -7.32 14.55 -12.70
N VAL A 128 -6.68 15.24 -11.77
CA VAL A 128 -5.27 14.97 -11.42
C VAL A 128 -5.12 13.53 -10.95
N ASN A 129 -4.23 12.78 -11.63
CA ASN A 129 -4.00 11.35 -11.41
C ASN A 129 -5.21 10.44 -11.64
N GLU A 130 -6.16 10.85 -12.50
CA GLU A 130 -7.36 10.10 -12.83
C GLU A 130 -7.53 9.92 -14.35
N PRO A 131 -6.61 9.24 -15.03
CA PRO A 131 -6.78 8.93 -16.43
C PRO A 131 -7.83 7.84 -16.63
N GLY A 132 -8.60 7.94 -17.70
CA GLY A 132 -9.59 6.93 -18.09
C GLY A 132 -10.89 7.51 -18.57
N LYS A 133 -11.88 6.66 -18.77
CA LYS A 133 -13.20 7.07 -19.29
C LYS A 133 -13.99 7.72 -18.16
N PHE A 134 -14.39 8.98 -18.37
CA PHE A 134 -15.25 9.73 -17.46
C PHE A 134 -16.66 9.82 -18.04
N ARG A 135 -17.66 9.72 -17.16
CA ARG A 135 -19.08 9.80 -17.49
C ARG A 135 -19.72 10.92 -16.69
N LEU A 136 -20.39 11.82 -17.40
CA LEU A 136 -21.17 12.90 -16.83
C LEU A 136 -22.64 12.68 -17.18
N ASP A 137 -23.48 12.33 -16.19
CA ASP A 137 -24.92 12.20 -16.32
C ASP A 137 -25.60 13.47 -15.81
N LEU A 138 -26.35 14.14 -16.67
CA LEU A 138 -27.11 15.35 -16.36
C LEU A 138 -28.60 15.03 -16.39
N ARG A 139 -29.26 15.12 -15.23
CA ARG A 139 -30.72 15.00 -15.12
C ARG A 139 -31.34 16.37 -15.30
N VAL A 140 -32.05 16.57 -16.38
CA VAL A 140 -32.68 17.83 -16.77
C VAL A 140 -34.18 17.73 -16.53
N ALA A 141 -34.72 18.56 -15.63
CA ALA A 141 -36.14 18.66 -15.31
C ALA A 141 -36.76 19.88 -16.02
N PHE A 142 -37.86 19.67 -16.73
CA PHE A 142 -38.59 20.72 -17.42
C PHE A 142 -39.77 21.27 -16.61
N ASP A 143 -40.31 22.41 -17.03
CA ASP A 143 -41.45 23.09 -16.43
C ASP A 143 -42.77 22.31 -16.59
N ASP A 144 -42.85 21.45 -17.59
CA ASP A 144 -43.99 20.53 -17.85
C ASP A 144 -43.97 19.27 -16.95
N GLY A 145 -42.98 19.15 -16.04
CA GLY A 145 -42.81 18.02 -15.14
C GLY A 145 -42.11 16.81 -15.78
N THR A 146 -41.73 16.89 -17.03
CA THR A 146 -40.94 15.83 -17.69
C THR A 146 -39.46 15.93 -17.31
N GLU A 147 -38.76 14.79 -17.35
CA GLU A 147 -37.32 14.74 -17.08
C GLU A 147 -36.60 14.00 -18.21
N ARG A 148 -35.36 14.40 -18.47
CA ARG A 148 -34.46 13.71 -19.40
C ARG A 148 -33.07 13.59 -18.80
N THR A 149 -32.43 12.44 -19.00
CA THR A 149 -31.04 12.22 -18.64
C THR A 149 -30.16 12.30 -19.90
N VAL A 150 -29.23 13.25 -19.88
CA VAL A 150 -28.18 13.39 -20.88
C VAL A 150 -26.91 12.81 -20.33
N ARG A 151 -26.35 11.83 -21.00
CA ARG A 151 -25.08 11.21 -20.67
C ARG A 151 -24.01 11.64 -21.66
N LEU A 152 -22.91 12.14 -21.14
CA LEU A 152 -21.72 12.46 -21.91
C LEU A 152 -20.56 11.62 -21.39
N GLU A 153 -19.82 10.98 -22.27
CA GLU A 153 -18.64 10.20 -21.92
C GLU A 153 -17.45 10.68 -22.73
N PHE A 154 -16.29 10.80 -22.08
CA PHE A 154 -15.05 11.19 -22.72
C PHE A 154 -13.85 10.57 -22.01
N MET A 155 -12.73 10.44 -22.73
CA MET A 155 -11.50 9.87 -22.21
C MET A 155 -10.61 10.97 -21.62
N VAL A 156 -10.23 10.83 -20.36
CA VAL A 156 -9.14 11.58 -19.75
C VAL A 156 -7.85 10.83 -20.01
N VAL A 157 -6.89 11.48 -20.68
CA VAL A 157 -5.60 10.86 -21.03
C VAL A 157 -4.48 11.32 -20.12
N SER A 158 -3.49 10.46 -19.95
CA SER A 158 -2.27 10.76 -19.18
C SER A 158 -1.15 11.19 -20.12
N VAL A 159 -0.42 12.23 -19.72
CA VAL A 159 0.88 12.57 -20.32
C VAL A 159 2.04 11.85 -19.67
N LYS A 160 1.82 11.15 -18.55
CA LYS A 160 2.84 10.47 -17.76
C LYS A 160 3.10 9.05 -18.25
N MET A 161 2.04 8.36 -18.69
CA MET A 161 2.12 6.99 -19.20
C MET A 161 1.13 6.78 -20.33
N ASN A 162 1.38 5.76 -21.13
CA ASN A 162 0.44 5.32 -22.15
C ASN A 162 -0.69 4.49 -21.50
N VAL A 163 -1.91 5.02 -21.50
CA VAL A 163 -3.06 4.34 -20.89
C VAL A 163 -3.39 3.02 -21.59
N ALA A 164 -3.18 2.93 -22.91
CA ALA A 164 -3.49 1.72 -23.66
C ALA A 164 -2.49 0.58 -23.45
N ARG A 165 -1.24 0.89 -23.13
CA ARG A 165 -0.15 -0.07 -22.89
C ARG A 165 0.24 -0.14 -21.43
N ASP A 166 0.84 0.93 -20.90
CA ASP A 166 1.50 0.91 -19.59
C ASP A 166 0.49 0.70 -18.45
N TYR A 167 -0.64 1.41 -18.51
CA TYR A 167 -1.67 1.23 -17.49
C TYR A 167 -2.30 -0.17 -17.52
N LYS A 168 -2.55 -0.71 -18.71
CA LYS A 168 -3.08 -2.09 -18.83
C LYS A 168 -2.10 -3.11 -18.27
N GLU A 169 -0.80 -2.93 -18.49
CA GLU A 169 0.23 -3.83 -17.96
C GLU A 169 0.35 -3.73 -16.45
N ILE A 170 0.30 -2.50 -15.89
CA ILE A 170 0.26 -2.28 -14.43
C ILE A 170 -0.92 -3.01 -13.82
N VAL A 171 -2.12 -2.80 -14.36
CA VAL A 171 -3.35 -3.44 -13.88
C VAL A 171 -3.26 -4.96 -14.03
N ALA A 172 -2.81 -5.47 -15.17
CA ALA A 172 -2.70 -6.92 -15.41
C ALA A 172 -1.67 -7.58 -14.47
N THR A 173 -0.54 -6.92 -14.20
CA THR A 173 0.46 -7.39 -13.24
C THR A 173 -0.14 -7.52 -11.84
N ILE A 174 -0.83 -6.48 -11.37
CA ILE A 174 -1.45 -6.46 -10.04
C ILE A 174 -2.60 -7.46 -9.97
N ASP A 175 -3.44 -7.55 -11.01
CA ASP A 175 -4.59 -8.45 -11.08
C ASP A 175 -4.16 -9.92 -11.05
N GLY A 176 -3.07 -10.24 -11.73
CA GLY A 176 -2.47 -11.58 -11.70
C GLY A 176 -2.02 -12.02 -10.31
N GLU A 177 -1.55 -11.08 -9.49
CA GLU A 177 -1.08 -11.34 -8.13
C GLU A 177 -2.19 -11.18 -7.08
N ARG A 178 -3.01 -10.14 -7.21
CA ARG A 178 -4.02 -9.73 -6.24
C ARG A 178 -5.26 -9.10 -6.93
N PRO A 179 -6.15 -9.91 -7.50
CA PRO A 179 -7.34 -9.43 -8.22
C PRO A 179 -8.20 -8.44 -7.42
N ASN A 180 -8.26 -8.62 -6.10
CA ASN A 180 -9.07 -7.78 -5.22
C ASN A 180 -8.55 -6.35 -5.09
N ILE A 181 -7.24 -6.12 -5.20
CA ILE A 181 -6.64 -4.78 -5.15
C ILE A 181 -7.09 -3.97 -6.36
N VAL A 182 -6.98 -4.53 -7.57
CA VAL A 182 -7.42 -3.87 -8.81
C VAL A 182 -8.91 -3.55 -8.74
N ARG A 183 -9.69 -4.48 -8.26
CA ARG A 183 -11.14 -4.33 -8.15
C ARG A 183 -11.54 -3.26 -7.15
N ALA A 184 -10.96 -3.26 -5.96
CA ALA A 184 -11.17 -2.23 -4.94
C ALA A 184 -10.77 -0.84 -5.49
N PHE A 185 -9.67 -0.76 -6.24
CA PHE A 185 -9.26 0.46 -6.92
C PHE A 185 -10.30 0.91 -7.97
N LEU A 186 -10.68 0.04 -8.91
CA LEU A 186 -11.63 0.39 -9.97
C LEU A 186 -13.02 0.74 -9.44
N SER A 187 -13.42 0.20 -8.29
CA SER A 187 -14.69 0.56 -7.64
C SER A 187 -14.68 1.97 -7.05
N LYS A 188 -13.53 2.53 -6.78
CA LYS A 188 -13.32 3.84 -6.13
C LYS A 188 -12.90 4.96 -7.09
N THR A 189 -12.72 4.67 -8.38
CA THR A 189 -12.32 5.65 -9.40
C THR A 189 -13.47 6.02 -10.33
N PHE A 190 -13.33 7.10 -11.08
CA PHE A 190 -14.26 7.47 -12.17
C PHE A 190 -14.52 6.35 -13.18
N ARG A 191 -13.61 5.38 -13.30
CA ARG A 191 -13.70 4.22 -14.21
C ARG A 191 -14.75 3.20 -13.81
N GLY A 192 -15.14 3.11 -12.56
CA GLY A 192 -16.18 2.17 -12.12
C GLY A 192 -17.51 2.34 -12.86
N ALA A 193 -17.71 3.49 -13.52
CA ALA A 193 -18.86 3.74 -14.39
C ALA A 193 -18.74 3.07 -15.78
N ALA A 194 -17.55 2.73 -16.25
CA ALA A 194 -17.33 2.13 -17.57
C ALA A 194 -17.44 0.60 -17.61
N LEU A 195 -17.33 -0.06 -16.43
CA LEU A 195 -17.54 -1.51 -16.30
C LEU A 195 -19.02 -1.91 -16.36
N ASP A 196 -19.93 -0.95 -16.35
CA ASP A 196 -21.40 -1.14 -16.19
C ASP A 196 -22.14 -1.48 -17.49
N ARG A 197 -21.44 -1.78 -18.58
CA ARG A 197 -22.07 -2.11 -19.86
C ARG A 197 -22.48 -3.57 -20.07
N GLY A 198 -22.40 -4.41 -19.07
CA GLY A 198 -22.88 -5.77 -19.16
C GLY A 198 -22.97 -6.41 -17.77
N GLY A 199 -24.14 -6.79 -17.35
CA GLY A 199 -24.39 -7.50 -16.08
C GLY A 199 -23.50 -8.72 -15.83
N GLU A 200 -22.74 -9.17 -16.83
CA GLU A 200 -21.77 -10.27 -16.71
C GLU A 200 -20.48 -9.87 -15.97
N ALA A 201 -20.03 -8.62 -16.08
CA ALA A 201 -18.81 -8.15 -15.40
C ALA A 201 -19.02 -8.02 -13.88
N ASP A 202 -20.21 -7.61 -13.47
CA ASP A 202 -20.59 -7.46 -12.06
C ASP A 202 -20.69 -8.83 -11.36
N GLU A 203 -21.22 -9.84 -12.04
CA GLU A 203 -21.37 -11.19 -11.47
C GLU A 203 -20.06 -11.97 -11.39
N ARG A 204 -19.15 -11.81 -12.36
CA ARG A 204 -17.80 -12.37 -12.27
C ARG A 204 -17.04 -11.77 -11.09
N SER A 205 -17.15 -10.46 -10.92
CA SER A 205 -16.58 -9.73 -9.81
C SER A 205 -17.13 -10.19 -8.47
N TRP A 206 -18.45 -10.37 -8.38
CA TRP A 206 -19.09 -10.89 -7.19
C TRP A 206 -18.64 -12.32 -6.86
N TYR A 207 -18.49 -13.19 -7.86
CA TYR A 207 -18.07 -14.57 -7.62
C TYR A 207 -16.63 -14.67 -7.09
N GLU A 208 -15.73 -13.83 -7.54
CA GLU A 208 -14.37 -13.83 -7.03
C GLU A 208 -14.25 -13.26 -5.62
N ILE A 209 -15.04 -12.24 -5.28
CA ILE A 209 -15.16 -11.80 -3.88
C ILE A 209 -15.76 -12.93 -3.02
N LEU A 210 -16.71 -13.67 -3.59
CA LEU A 210 -17.24 -14.86 -2.90
C LEU A 210 -16.14 -15.90 -2.66
N LEU A 211 -15.25 -16.17 -3.64
CA LEU A 211 -14.13 -17.10 -3.47
C LEU A 211 -13.22 -16.69 -2.32
N GLU A 212 -12.91 -15.41 -2.20
CA GLU A 212 -12.07 -14.87 -1.12
C GLU A 212 -12.67 -15.11 0.26
N VAL A 213 -13.98 -14.87 0.39
CA VAL A 213 -14.65 -14.97 1.70
C VAL A 213 -15.29 -16.34 1.95
N PHE A 214 -15.28 -17.26 0.99
CA PHE A 214 -16.09 -18.48 1.02
C PHE A 214 -15.73 -19.40 2.20
N ASP A 215 -14.45 -19.72 2.36
CA ASP A 215 -13.99 -20.64 3.42
C ASP A 215 -14.22 -20.05 4.81
N TYR A 216 -14.00 -18.75 4.93
CA TYR A 216 -14.26 -17.99 6.14
C TYR A 216 -15.77 -17.97 6.47
N TYR A 217 -16.62 -17.73 5.46
CA TYR A 217 -18.08 -17.75 5.60
C TYR A 217 -18.61 -19.15 5.94
N GLU A 218 -18.15 -20.17 5.24
CA GLU A 218 -18.54 -21.56 5.47
C GLU A 218 -18.13 -22.02 6.87
N GLY A 219 -16.91 -21.74 7.30
CA GLY A 219 -16.41 -22.03 8.64
C GLY A 219 -17.23 -21.33 9.73
N ALA A 220 -17.66 -20.10 9.50
CA ALA A 220 -18.54 -19.36 10.40
C ALA A 220 -19.94 -20.01 10.48
N CYS A 221 -20.52 -20.43 9.36
CA CYS A 221 -21.79 -21.16 9.33
C CYS A 221 -21.72 -22.47 10.12
N ARG A 222 -20.67 -23.26 9.92
CA ARG A 222 -20.46 -24.52 10.66
C ARG A 222 -20.35 -24.28 12.17
N ARG A 223 -19.66 -23.21 12.58
CA ARG A 223 -19.54 -22.83 14.00
C ARG A 223 -20.88 -22.46 14.60
N ILE A 224 -21.73 -21.70 13.88
CA ILE A 224 -23.07 -21.33 14.33
C ILE A 224 -23.97 -22.56 14.46
N VAL A 225 -23.93 -23.46 13.49
CA VAL A 225 -24.69 -24.71 13.54
C VAL A 225 -24.31 -25.56 14.77
N GLY A 226 -23.01 -25.58 15.13
CA GLY A 226 -22.51 -26.28 16.31
C GLY A 226 -22.89 -25.61 17.65
N ASN A 227 -22.97 -24.28 17.67
CA ASN A 227 -23.30 -23.50 18.89
C ASN A 227 -24.16 -22.28 18.54
N PRO A 228 -25.46 -22.49 18.24
CA PRO A 228 -26.32 -21.42 17.81
C PRO A 228 -26.74 -20.48 18.95
N HIS A 229 -26.97 -19.22 18.60
CA HIS A 229 -27.63 -18.28 19.51
C HIS A 229 -29.03 -18.74 19.85
N ARG A 230 -29.40 -18.69 21.13
CA ARG A 230 -30.66 -19.12 21.65
C ARG A 230 -31.29 -18.04 22.52
N ARG A 231 -32.61 -17.86 22.38
CA ARG A 231 -33.39 -17.09 23.34
C ARG A 231 -34.20 -18.03 24.21
N TYR A 232 -34.49 -17.65 25.42
CA TYR A 232 -35.36 -18.39 26.30
C TYR A 232 -36.76 -17.81 26.22
N VAL A 233 -37.71 -18.66 25.87
CA VAL A 233 -39.12 -18.29 25.76
C VAL A 233 -39.91 -19.05 26.84
N ALA A 234 -40.81 -18.35 27.48
CA ALA A 234 -41.72 -18.97 28.45
C ALA A 234 -42.78 -19.78 27.69
N VAL A 235 -42.70 -21.08 27.83
CA VAL A 235 -43.69 -22.00 27.25
C VAL A 235 -44.62 -22.49 28.35
N ALA A 236 -45.93 -22.48 28.08
CA ALA A 236 -46.90 -23.01 29.01
C ALA A 236 -46.68 -24.53 29.19
N ASP A 237 -46.52 -24.95 30.43
CA ASP A 237 -46.33 -26.35 30.83
C ASP A 237 -47.36 -26.70 31.89
N TRP A 238 -48.16 -27.72 31.61
CA TRP A 238 -49.23 -28.18 32.54
C TRP A 238 -48.66 -29.23 33.47
N ARG A 239 -48.63 -28.91 34.78
CA ARG A 239 -48.09 -29.80 35.81
C ARG A 239 -49.07 -30.03 36.94
N ARG A 240 -49.04 -31.21 37.45
CA ARG A 240 -49.75 -31.53 38.71
C ARG A 240 -49.06 -30.82 39.87
N ALA A 241 -49.80 -30.52 40.92
CA ALA A 241 -49.33 -29.77 42.11
C ALA A 241 -48.02 -30.33 42.71
N ASP A 242 -47.92 -31.69 42.78
CA ASP A 242 -46.75 -32.41 43.30
C ASP A 242 -45.47 -32.24 42.45
N ARG A 243 -45.58 -31.79 41.20
CA ARG A 243 -44.47 -31.58 40.29
C ARG A 243 -44.12 -30.11 40.07
N ILE A 244 -44.79 -29.19 40.77
CA ILE A 244 -44.51 -27.74 40.69
C ILE A 244 -43.37 -27.40 41.68
N ARG A 245 -42.18 -27.11 41.14
CA ARG A 245 -41.04 -26.76 41.96
C ARG A 245 -41.05 -25.31 42.46
N ARG A 246 -41.69 -24.41 41.76
CA ARG A 246 -41.79 -22.98 42.06
C ARG A 246 -43.23 -22.49 42.01
N TRP A 247 -43.77 -22.18 43.18
CA TRP A 247 -45.12 -21.66 43.31
C TRP A 247 -45.14 -20.13 43.15
N THR A 248 -45.91 -19.60 42.24
CA THR A 248 -46.19 -18.16 42.18
C THR A 248 -47.39 -17.84 43.07
N PRO A 249 -47.52 -16.55 43.53
CA PRO A 249 -48.69 -16.18 44.36
C PRO A 249 -50.05 -16.52 43.73
N GLY A 250 -50.14 -16.38 42.38
CA GLY A 250 -51.35 -16.73 41.64
C GLY A 250 -51.65 -18.21 41.64
N LEU A 251 -50.64 -19.07 41.41
CA LEU A 251 -50.80 -20.55 41.47
C LEU A 251 -51.11 -21.02 42.87
N ALA A 252 -50.46 -20.47 43.90
CA ALA A 252 -50.75 -20.78 45.29
C ALA A 252 -52.17 -20.39 45.68
N GLY A 253 -52.66 -19.25 45.20
CA GLY A 253 -54.03 -18.81 45.38
C GLY A 253 -55.08 -19.70 44.67
N GLN A 254 -54.76 -20.22 43.45
CA GLN A 254 -55.62 -21.16 42.74
C GLN A 254 -55.69 -22.51 43.50
N TYR A 255 -54.53 -23.03 43.91
CA TYR A 255 -54.44 -24.26 44.69
C TYR A 255 -55.17 -24.18 46.00
N GLY A 256 -55.07 -23.04 46.73
CA GLY A 256 -55.72 -22.82 48.00
C GLY A 256 -57.28 -22.80 47.94
N ARG A 257 -57.80 -22.40 46.79
CA ARG A 257 -59.28 -22.29 46.57
C ARG A 257 -59.94 -23.63 46.12
N MET A 258 -59.18 -24.69 45.87
CA MET A 258 -59.67 -25.99 45.40
C MET A 258 -59.94 -26.90 46.54
N ASP A 259 -60.99 -27.79 46.39
CA ASP A 259 -61.28 -28.84 47.34
C ASP A 259 -60.21 -29.94 47.32
N GLY A 260 -60.02 -30.63 48.49
CA GLY A 260 -58.93 -31.56 48.71
C GLY A 260 -58.79 -32.68 47.67
N ASP A 261 -59.81 -33.28 47.23
CA ASP A 261 -59.83 -34.37 46.22
C ASP A 261 -59.45 -33.87 44.82
N ARG A 262 -59.80 -32.65 44.44
CA ARG A 262 -59.41 -32.02 43.16
C ARG A 262 -57.95 -31.58 43.14
N ARG A 263 -57.38 -31.20 44.27
CA ARG A 263 -55.99 -30.74 44.37
C ARG A 263 -54.99 -31.78 43.86
N ALA A 264 -55.27 -33.05 44.07
CA ALA A 264 -54.37 -34.15 43.72
C ALA A 264 -54.32 -34.48 42.24
N HIS A 265 -55.45 -34.18 41.48
CA HIS A 265 -55.55 -34.58 40.09
C HIS A 265 -55.53 -33.42 39.07
N GLU A 266 -55.63 -32.20 39.53
CA GLU A 266 -55.68 -31.00 38.64
C GLU A 266 -54.32 -30.61 38.12
N PHE A 267 -54.29 -30.12 36.85
CA PHE A 267 -53.09 -29.59 36.19
C PHE A 267 -53.10 -28.08 36.26
N PHE A 268 -51.99 -27.52 36.71
CA PHE A 268 -51.77 -26.07 36.79
C PHE A 268 -50.93 -25.63 35.63
N ARG A 269 -51.29 -24.50 35.02
CA ARG A 269 -50.53 -23.87 33.98
C ARG A 269 -49.29 -23.17 34.59
N THR A 270 -48.14 -23.79 34.43
CA THR A 270 -46.85 -23.26 34.85
C THR A 270 -46.13 -22.75 33.61
N GLU A 271 -45.12 -21.91 33.78
CA GLU A 271 -44.26 -21.46 32.71
C GLU A 271 -42.91 -22.17 32.85
N ARG A 272 -42.44 -22.74 31.77
CA ARG A 272 -41.11 -23.29 31.66
C ARG A 272 -40.32 -22.50 30.62
N LEU A 273 -39.12 -22.00 30.98
CA LEU A 273 -38.23 -21.42 30.01
C LEU A 273 -37.66 -22.53 29.11
N SER A 274 -37.98 -22.46 27.84
CA SER A 274 -37.49 -23.37 26.80
C SER A 274 -36.53 -22.60 25.87
N PRO A 275 -35.36 -23.15 25.57
CA PRO A 275 -34.48 -22.53 24.61
C PRO A 275 -35.06 -22.62 23.20
N GLU A 276 -35.18 -21.50 22.53
CA GLU A 276 -35.67 -21.38 21.15
C GLU A 276 -34.51 -20.87 20.25
N CYS A 277 -34.37 -21.53 19.11
CA CYS A 277 -33.33 -21.17 18.12
C CYS A 277 -33.85 -20.26 17.01
N ASP A 278 -35.17 -20.00 16.94
CA ASP A 278 -35.75 -19.09 15.97
C ASP A 278 -35.56 -17.63 16.38
N THR A 279 -34.31 -17.15 16.26
CA THR A 279 -33.91 -15.79 16.56
C THR A 279 -33.67 -14.99 15.28
N PRO A 280 -33.78 -13.66 15.29
CA PRO A 280 -33.51 -12.83 14.11
C PRO A 280 -32.14 -13.07 13.50
N GLU A 281 -31.11 -13.35 14.32
CA GLU A 281 -29.74 -13.63 13.87
C GLU A 281 -29.65 -14.96 13.11
N ASN A 282 -30.30 -16.02 13.62
CA ASN A 282 -30.32 -17.31 12.93
C ASN A 282 -31.16 -17.26 11.64
N ARG A 283 -32.23 -16.47 11.62
CA ARG A 283 -33.02 -16.19 10.41
C ARG A 283 -32.17 -15.46 9.36
N PHE A 284 -31.36 -14.50 9.79
CA PHE A 284 -30.43 -13.81 8.91
C PHE A 284 -29.39 -14.75 8.31
N VAL A 285 -28.77 -15.64 9.11
CA VAL A 285 -27.80 -16.63 8.61
C VAL A 285 -28.46 -17.54 7.55
N LEU A 286 -29.65 -18.06 7.80
CA LEU A 286 -30.39 -18.87 6.82
C LEU A 286 -30.70 -18.08 5.54
N HIS A 287 -31.07 -16.81 5.68
CA HIS A 287 -31.34 -15.93 4.54
C HIS A 287 -30.10 -15.76 3.67
N THR A 288 -28.93 -15.46 4.27
CA THR A 288 -27.66 -15.28 3.53
C THR A 288 -27.27 -16.58 2.82
N LEU A 289 -27.38 -17.73 3.46
CA LEU A 289 -27.10 -19.03 2.85
C LEU A 289 -27.92 -19.29 1.60
N ARG A 290 -29.27 -19.08 1.69
CA ARG A 290 -30.19 -19.31 0.56
C ARG A 290 -29.95 -18.32 -0.58
N GLU A 291 -29.70 -17.08 -0.25
CA GLU A 291 -29.47 -16.05 -1.28
C GLU A 291 -28.17 -16.29 -2.04
N LEU A 292 -27.08 -16.65 -1.34
CA LEU A 292 -25.80 -16.98 -1.98
C LEU A 292 -25.91 -18.25 -2.85
N GLU A 293 -26.60 -19.29 -2.35
CA GLU A 293 -26.84 -20.51 -3.10
C GLU A 293 -27.66 -20.25 -4.38
N ARG A 294 -28.74 -19.48 -4.29
CA ARG A 294 -29.55 -19.08 -5.43
C ARG A 294 -28.73 -18.36 -6.50
N ARG A 295 -27.93 -17.37 -6.09
CA ARG A 295 -27.09 -16.58 -7.01
C ARG A 295 -26.02 -17.43 -7.68
N LEU A 296 -25.35 -18.32 -6.95
CA LEU A 296 -24.37 -19.24 -7.53
C LEU A 296 -24.98 -20.15 -8.58
N ARG A 297 -26.21 -20.62 -8.37
CA ARG A 297 -26.92 -21.45 -9.36
C ARG A 297 -27.30 -20.65 -10.59
N GLU A 298 -27.80 -19.42 -10.42
CA GLU A 298 -28.14 -18.54 -11.53
C GLU A 298 -26.90 -18.19 -12.37
N PHE A 299 -25.79 -17.85 -11.71
CA PHE A 299 -24.51 -17.57 -12.35
C PHE A 299 -23.95 -18.79 -13.08
N GLY A 300 -23.91 -19.95 -12.43
CA GLY A 300 -23.48 -21.20 -13.05
C GLY A 300 -24.35 -21.63 -14.23
N GLY A 301 -25.68 -21.38 -14.15
CA GLY A 301 -26.61 -21.64 -15.25
C GLY A 301 -26.31 -20.81 -16.50
N ARG A 302 -26.00 -19.53 -16.35
CA ARG A 302 -25.62 -18.63 -17.47
C ARG A 302 -24.28 -19.01 -18.11
N LEU A 303 -23.35 -19.54 -17.33
CA LEU A 303 -22.02 -19.94 -17.83
C LEU A 303 -22.00 -21.35 -18.44
N LYS A 304 -23.09 -22.11 -18.36
CA LYS A 304 -23.14 -23.52 -18.78
C LYS A 304 -22.69 -23.70 -20.22
N ASP A 305 -23.14 -22.85 -21.12
CA ASP A 305 -22.86 -22.94 -22.55
C ASP A 305 -21.70 -22.02 -23.01
N ALA A 306 -21.06 -21.30 -22.09
CA ALA A 306 -19.93 -20.42 -22.41
C ALA A 306 -18.66 -21.24 -22.72
N ALA A 307 -18.31 -21.35 -23.99
CA ALA A 307 -17.14 -22.10 -24.45
C ALA A 307 -15.79 -21.49 -23.96
N ALA A 308 -15.77 -20.19 -23.69
CA ALA A 308 -14.58 -19.49 -23.22
C ALA A 308 -14.27 -19.72 -21.72
N VAL A 309 -15.15 -20.38 -20.97
CA VAL A 309 -14.97 -20.63 -19.54
C VAL A 309 -14.52 -22.07 -19.31
N SER A 310 -13.44 -22.27 -18.55
CA SER A 310 -12.90 -23.59 -18.25
C SER A 310 -13.89 -24.45 -17.47
N GLN A 311 -13.89 -25.76 -17.75
CA GLN A 311 -14.78 -26.72 -17.07
C GLN A 311 -14.51 -26.76 -15.55
N ALA A 312 -13.24 -26.69 -15.15
CA ALA A 312 -12.85 -26.67 -13.73
C ALA A 312 -13.50 -25.48 -12.96
N TRP A 313 -13.64 -24.33 -13.62
CA TRP A 313 -14.26 -23.16 -13.02
C TRP A 313 -15.79 -23.34 -12.87
N LYS A 314 -16.44 -23.90 -13.88
CA LYS A 314 -17.89 -24.27 -13.83
C LYS A 314 -18.17 -25.30 -12.73
N ASP A 315 -17.31 -26.30 -12.59
CA ASP A 315 -17.42 -27.32 -11.54
C ASP A 315 -17.22 -26.72 -10.15
N GLY A 316 -16.29 -25.78 -10.00
CA GLY A 316 -16.06 -25.04 -8.76
C GLY A 316 -17.28 -24.23 -8.30
N ILE A 317 -17.99 -23.57 -9.23
CA ILE A 317 -19.23 -22.85 -8.95
C ILE A 317 -20.32 -23.82 -8.46
N ALA A 318 -20.48 -24.94 -9.19
CA ALA A 318 -21.49 -25.96 -8.88
C ALA A 318 -21.25 -26.62 -7.50
N GLU A 319 -19.99 -26.91 -7.17
CA GLU A 319 -19.62 -27.52 -5.89
C GLU A 319 -19.91 -26.57 -4.71
N ARG A 320 -19.55 -25.28 -4.82
CA ARG A 320 -19.84 -24.28 -3.79
C ARG A 320 -21.36 -24.09 -3.59
N ALA A 321 -22.13 -24.08 -4.67
CA ALA A 321 -23.58 -24.03 -4.55
C ALA A 321 -24.14 -25.24 -3.76
N LYS A 322 -23.63 -26.45 -4.02
CA LYS A 322 -23.98 -27.65 -3.28
C LYS A 322 -23.55 -27.60 -1.81
N GLN A 323 -22.42 -27.01 -1.50
CA GLN A 323 -21.94 -26.84 -0.12
C GLN A 323 -22.86 -25.91 0.66
N LEU A 324 -23.28 -24.77 0.10
CA LEU A 324 -24.22 -23.85 0.73
C LEU A 324 -25.60 -24.50 0.89
N GLU A 325 -26.08 -25.26 -0.10
CA GLU A 325 -27.32 -26.00 -0.02
C GLU A 325 -27.29 -27.01 1.13
N ARG A 326 -26.22 -27.79 1.27
CA ARG A 326 -26.05 -28.74 2.38
C ARG A 326 -26.12 -28.06 3.75
N LEU A 327 -25.47 -26.88 3.89
CA LEU A 327 -25.54 -26.09 5.11
C LEU A 327 -26.95 -25.55 5.36
N ALA A 328 -27.64 -25.00 4.36
CA ALA A 328 -28.99 -24.47 4.49
C ALA A 328 -30.04 -25.55 4.83
N ARG A 329 -29.80 -26.82 4.42
CA ARG A 329 -30.66 -27.98 4.74
C ARG A 329 -30.35 -28.63 6.09
N HIS A 330 -29.36 -28.12 6.83
CA HIS A 330 -29.00 -28.71 8.13
C HIS A 330 -30.23 -28.76 9.07
N PRO A 331 -30.40 -29.82 9.86
CA PRO A 331 -31.56 -30.00 10.75
C PRO A 331 -31.80 -28.83 11.71
N PHE A 332 -30.77 -28.13 12.11
CA PHE A 332 -30.85 -26.91 12.91
C PHE A 332 -31.79 -25.86 12.30
N PHE A 333 -31.73 -25.66 10.97
CA PHE A 333 -32.54 -24.64 10.28
C PHE A 333 -34.00 -25.03 10.05
N LYS A 334 -34.43 -26.26 10.35
CA LYS A 334 -35.84 -26.70 10.18
C LYS A 334 -36.83 -25.88 11.02
N GLY A 335 -36.37 -25.39 12.19
CA GLY A 335 -37.18 -24.57 13.11
C GLY A 335 -36.93 -23.08 12.98
N VAL A 336 -36.15 -22.63 11.99
CA VAL A 336 -35.80 -21.21 11.80
C VAL A 336 -36.73 -20.61 10.73
N SER A 337 -37.44 -19.54 11.09
CA SER A 337 -38.39 -18.84 10.24
C SER A 337 -37.70 -17.97 9.19
N ARG A 338 -38.52 -17.37 8.29
CA ARG A 338 -38.00 -16.42 7.28
C ARG A 338 -37.46 -15.13 7.94
N PHE A 339 -36.39 -14.59 7.38
CA PHE A 339 -35.84 -13.31 7.79
C PHE A 339 -36.66 -12.15 7.23
N GLU A 340 -37.13 -11.25 8.10
CA GLU A 340 -37.97 -10.08 7.75
C GLU A 340 -37.27 -8.74 8.00
N GLY A 341 -35.95 -8.79 8.26
CA GLY A 341 -35.15 -7.60 8.61
C GLY A 341 -34.89 -7.51 10.11
N PHE A 342 -34.01 -6.57 10.47
CA PHE A 342 -33.73 -6.25 11.87
C PHE A 342 -34.53 -5.03 12.30
N ARG A 343 -35.28 -5.17 13.40
CA ARG A 343 -35.99 -4.04 14.02
C ARG A 343 -35.06 -3.17 14.88
N GLN A 344 -33.97 -3.74 15.35
CA GLN A 344 -32.94 -3.09 16.14
C GLN A 344 -31.56 -3.67 15.80
N GLN A 345 -30.48 -2.92 16.06
CA GLN A 345 -29.12 -3.42 15.88
C GLN A 345 -28.86 -4.62 16.82
N SER A 346 -28.39 -5.73 16.26
CA SER A 346 -28.06 -6.92 17.02
C SER A 346 -26.59 -6.92 17.45
N LEU A 347 -26.36 -6.89 18.75
CA LEU A 347 -25.01 -7.05 19.34
C LEU A 347 -24.43 -8.45 19.06
N VAL A 348 -25.27 -9.47 18.88
CA VAL A 348 -24.85 -10.83 18.55
C VAL A 348 -24.19 -10.85 17.18
N LEU A 349 -24.80 -10.20 16.17
CA LEU A 349 -24.21 -10.07 14.84
C LEU A 349 -22.93 -9.24 14.79
N GLN A 350 -22.78 -8.31 15.70
CA GLN A 350 -21.58 -7.45 15.73
C GLN A 350 -20.40 -8.07 16.49
N LYS A 351 -20.68 -8.85 17.54
CA LYS A 351 -19.62 -9.28 18.48
C LYS A 351 -19.47 -10.79 18.65
N SER A 352 -20.49 -11.58 18.32
CA SER A 352 -20.43 -13.03 18.56
C SER A 352 -19.69 -13.75 17.44
N ALA A 353 -18.80 -14.68 17.84
CA ALA A 353 -18.03 -15.48 16.91
C ALA A 353 -18.95 -16.29 15.96
N GLY A 354 -18.65 -16.27 14.68
CA GLY A 354 -19.47 -16.83 13.60
C GLY A 354 -20.45 -15.79 13.05
N TYR A 355 -21.23 -15.13 13.87
CA TYR A 355 -22.24 -14.15 13.43
C TYR A 355 -21.62 -12.87 12.87
N ALA A 356 -20.62 -12.32 13.55
CA ALA A 356 -19.88 -11.15 13.07
C ALA A 356 -19.18 -11.45 11.73
N GLN A 357 -18.66 -12.64 11.60
CA GLN A 357 -18.00 -13.11 10.38
C GLN A 357 -18.97 -13.21 9.21
N ILE A 358 -20.17 -13.75 9.42
CA ILE A 358 -21.21 -13.82 8.38
C ILE A 358 -21.70 -12.42 8.00
N LEU A 359 -21.91 -11.54 8.97
CA LEU A 359 -22.30 -10.17 8.69
C LEU A 359 -21.27 -9.45 7.82
N THR A 360 -19.99 -9.54 8.19
CA THR A 360 -18.88 -8.93 7.43
C THR A 360 -18.80 -9.48 6.00
N ALA A 361 -18.81 -10.81 5.84
CA ALA A 361 -18.82 -11.45 4.52
C ALA A 361 -20.03 -11.04 3.67
N TRP A 362 -21.22 -10.99 4.29
CA TRP A 362 -22.43 -10.57 3.62
C TRP A 362 -22.41 -9.11 3.16
N LEU A 363 -21.88 -8.20 3.99
CA LEU A 363 -21.75 -6.80 3.63
C LEU A 363 -20.76 -6.60 2.47
N LYS A 364 -19.62 -7.32 2.47
CA LYS A 364 -18.66 -7.33 1.35
C LYS A 364 -19.33 -7.80 0.05
N LEU A 365 -20.03 -8.93 0.09
CA LEU A 365 -20.72 -9.48 -1.07
C LEU A 365 -21.88 -8.59 -1.56
N LYS A 366 -22.57 -7.93 -0.65
CA LYS A 366 -23.67 -7.02 -0.99
C LYS A 366 -23.16 -5.71 -1.59
N ALA A 367 -22.03 -5.21 -1.12
CA ALA A 367 -21.36 -4.04 -1.70
C ALA A 367 -20.88 -4.32 -3.14
N ALA A 368 -20.42 -5.54 -3.42
CA ALA A 368 -20.04 -5.98 -4.77
C ALA A 368 -21.21 -6.03 -5.78
N LEU A 369 -22.43 -6.12 -5.31
CA LEU A 369 -23.65 -6.30 -6.13
C LEU A 369 -24.45 -5.01 -6.34
N ARG A 370 -24.07 -3.91 -5.72
CA ARG A 370 -24.73 -2.62 -5.90
C ARG A 370 -23.90 -1.71 -6.78
N PRO A 371 -24.16 -1.60 -8.09
CA PRO A 371 -23.77 -0.42 -8.83
C PRO A 371 -24.65 0.73 -8.30
N GLY A 372 -24.12 1.63 -7.46
CA GLY A 372 -24.82 2.82 -7.00
C GLY A 372 -25.45 2.75 -5.59
N GLY A 373 -24.91 1.95 -4.66
CA GLY A 373 -25.32 1.99 -3.25
C GLY A 373 -24.73 3.19 -2.53
N GLU A 374 -25.57 4.16 -2.17
CA GLU A 374 -25.33 5.17 -1.14
C GLU A 374 -24.79 4.47 0.14
N ASP A 375 -23.83 5.09 0.81
CA ASP A 375 -23.19 4.69 2.06
C ASP A 375 -21.96 3.76 1.95
N LEU A 376 -20.95 4.20 1.21
CA LEU A 376 -19.57 3.99 1.62
C LEU A 376 -18.82 5.28 1.27
N ASP A 377 -18.68 6.13 2.26
CA ASP A 377 -17.75 7.25 2.27
C ASP A 377 -16.32 6.67 2.31
N VAL A 378 -15.88 6.14 1.18
CA VAL A 378 -14.57 5.55 1.02
C VAL A 378 -13.78 6.46 0.12
N GLY A 379 -12.86 7.19 0.74
CA GLY A 379 -12.00 8.18 0.14
C GLY A 379 -11.43 7.76 -1.22
N TYR A 380 -11.54 8.68 -2.14
CA TYR A 380 -10.96 8.74 -3.48
C TYR A 380 -9.46 8.38 -3.48
N ARG A 381 -9.03 7.45 -4.36
CA ARG A 381 -7.62 7.07 -4.49
C ARG A 381 -7.13 7.07 -5.93
N PRO A 382 -6.04 7.82 -6.17
CA PRO A 382 -5.49 8.01 -7.48
C PRO A 382 -4.68 6.79 -7.98
N ILE A 383 -4.46 6.71 -9.28
CA ILE A 383 -3.57 5.75 -9.96
C ILE A 383 -2.16 5.68 -9.34
N SER A 384 -1.75 6.71 -8.59
CA SER A 384 -0.50 6.72 -7.84
C SER A 384 -0.36 5.49 -6.93
N THR A 385 -1.43 5.07 -6.25
CA THR A 385 -1.40 3.89 -5.37
C THR A 385 -1.19 2.58 -6.14
N LEU A 386 -1.80 2.44 -7.32
CA LEU A 386 -1.51 1.28 -8.18
C LEU A 386 -0.08 1.30 -8.70
N TYR A 387 0.44 2.47 -9.05
CA TYR A 387 1.81 2.63 -9.50
C TYR A 387 2.81 2.28 -8.39
N GLU A 388 2.59 2.76 -7.16
CA GLU A 388 3.39 2.43 -5.98
C GLU A 388 3.45 0.91 -5.75
N PHE A 389 2.28 0.26 -5.76
CA PHE A 389 2.19 -1.18 -5.55
C PHE A 389 2.82 -1.98 -6.70
N TRP A 390 2.65 -1.52 -7.94
CA TRP A 390 3.31 -2.11 -9.10
C TRP A 390 4.84 -2.00 -9.01
N CYS A 391 5.37 -0.86 -8.58
CA CYS A 391 6.80 -0.68 -8.34
C CYS A 391 7.33 -1.71 -7.33
N PHE A 392 6.61 -1.92 -6.23
CA PHE A 392 6.95 -2.94 -5.24
C PHE A 392 6.96 -4.35 -5.85
N LEU A 393 5.93 -4.73 -6.61
CA LEU A 393 5.86 -6.04 -7.26
C LEU A 393 7.01 -6.24 -8.24
N LYS A 394 7.37 -5.25 -9.05
CA LYS A 394 8.49 -5.34 -10.00
C LYS A 394 9.83 -5.49 -9.28
N MET A 395 10.07 -4.76 -8.20
CA MET A 395 11.26 -4.96 -7.37
C MET A 395 11.31 -6.36 -6.76
N ARG A 396 10.20 -6.86 -6.24
CA ARG A 396 10.08 -8.23 -5.73
C ARG A 396 10.41 -9.27 -6.81
N ASP A 397 9.87 -9.10 -8.01
CA ASP A 397 10.08 -10.03 -9.12
C ASP A 397 11.55 -10.04 -9.57
N MET A 398 12.22 -8.88 -9.62
CA MET A 398 13.66 -8.77 -9.90
C MET A 398 14.50 -9.48 -8.83
N LEU A 399 14.16 -9.30 -7.56
CA LEU A 399 14.82 -10.01 -6.46
C LEU A 399 14.54 -11.52 -6.52
N ALA A 400 13.32 -11.94 -6.87
CA ALA A 400 12.95 -13.33 -7.03
C ALA A 400 13.67 -14.00 -8.21
N ALA A 401 13.89 -13.27 -9.30
CA ALA A 401 14.69 -13.75 -10.42
C ALA A 401 16.15 -14.04 -10.02
N ARG A 402 16.70 -13.27 -9.07
CA ARG A 402 18.07 -13.42 -8.58
C ARG A 402 18.21 -14.46 -7.47
N PHE A 403 17.33 -14.46 -6.48
CA PHE A 403 17.47 -15.24 -5.24
C PHE A 403 16.48 -16.41 -5.14
N GLY A 404 15.57 -16.55 -6.10
CA GLY A 404 14.50 -17.54 -6.04
C GLY A 404 13.27 -17.04 -5.27
N LYS A 405 12.34 -17.95 -5.01
CA LYS A 405 11.05 -17.63 -4.40
C LYS A 405 11.24 -17.10 -2.96
N PRO A 406 10.70 -15.91 -2.62
CA PRO A 406 10.80 -15.36 -1.28
C PRO A 406 9.92 -16.10 -0.27
N ALA A 407 10.27 -15.96 1.02
CA ALA A 407 9.32 -16.16 2.10
C ALA A 407 8.48 -14.88 2.21
N GLU A 408 7.22 -14.95 1.81
CA GLU A 408 6.32 -13.80 1.82
C GLU A 408 5.46 -13.79 3.09
N THR A 409 5.39 -12.65 3.74
CA THR A 409 4.43 -12.37 4.81
C THR A 409 3.42 -11.36 4.27
N TRP A 410 2.24 -11.86 3.92
CA TRP A 410 1.09 -11.03 3.62
C TRP A 410 0.20 -11.03 4.85
N SER A 411 -0.08 -9.86 5.40
CA SER A 411 -1.07 -9.79 6.47
C SER A 411 -2.42 -10.26 5.93
N ASP A 412 -3.25 -10.90 6.78
CA ASP A 412 -4.63 -11.33 6.50
C ASP A 412 -5.60 -10.15 6.21
N ARG A 413 -5.10 -9.05 5.72
CA ARG A 413 -5.87 -7.85 5.42
C ARG A 413 -6.61 -7.99 4.10
N SER A 414 -7.82 -7.46 4.08
CA SER A 414 -8.58 -7.28 2.85
C SER A 414 -7.84 -6.34 1.89
N ALA A 415 -8.09 -6.48 0.60
CA ALA A 415 -7.58 -5.55 -0.42
C ALA A 415 -7.92 -4.08 -0.09
N GLU A 416 -9.00 -3.85 0.65
CA GLU A 416 -9.42 -2.53 1.16
C GLU A 416 -8.43 -1.97 2.17
N ASP A 417 -7.89 -2.80 3.06
CA ASP A 417 -6.89 -2.37 4.05
C ASP A 417 -5.53 -2.03 3.42
N LEU A 418 -5.18 -2.65 2.28
CA LEU A 418 -3.97 -2.30 1.51
C LEU A 418 -4.11 -0.97 0.79
N LEU A 419 -5.34 -0.62 0.44
CA LEU A 419 -5.69 0.66 -0.15
C LEU A 419 -6.15 1.69 0.90
N ASP A 420 -6.41 1.30 2.15
CA ASP A 420 -6.77 2.20 3.24
C ASP A 420 -5.53 2.70 3.98
N VAL A 421 -5.05 3.87 3.58
CA VAL A 421 -4.21 4.71 4.45
C VAL A 421 -5.18 5.42 5.40
N PRO A 422 -5.07 5.29 6.70
CA PRO A 422 -5.74 6.23 7.58
C PRO A 422 -5.23 7.61 7.19
N GLU A 423 -6.10 8.54 6.82
CA GLU A 423 -5.78 9.95 6.95
C GLU A 423 -5.20 10.14 8.34
N LEU A 424 -4.11 10.90 8.44
CA LEU A 424 -3.53 11.36 9.68
C LEU A 424 -4.61 12.16 10.44
N THR A 425 -5.57 11.47 11.02
CA THR A 425 -6.44 12.06 12.03
C THR A 425 -5.59 12.16 13.27
N ASP A 426 -5.25 13.39 13.63
CA ASP A 426 -4.74 13.78 14.92
C ASP A 426 -5.46 13.02 16.02
N GLY A 427 -4.74 12.23 16.81
CA GLY A 427 -5.29 11.74 18.05
C GLY A 427 -5.02 10.28 18.38
N PHE A 428 -3.94 10.06 19.09
CA PHE A 428 -3.73 9.05 20.14
C PHE A 428 -4.35 7.65 19.99
N GLY A 429 -3.50 6.65 19.83
CA GLY A 429 -3.78 5.30 20.30
C GLY A 429 -4.13 4.28 19.23
N GLY A 430 -3.18 3.86 18.45
CA GLY A 430 -3.34 2.76 17.52
C GLY A 430 -2.00 2.20 17.06
N GLY A 431 -1.21 1.71 18.01
CA GLY A 431 -0.04 0.92 17.70
C GLY A 431 -0.43 -0.30 16.87
N ASP A 432 0.36 -0.59 15.84
CA ASP A 432 0.57 -1.90 15.23
C ASP A 432 -0.61 -2.64 14.58
N ARG A 433 -1.58 -1.95 13.99
CA ARG A 433 -2.68 -2.57 13.25
C ARG A 433 -2.53 -2.58 11.72
N LEU A 434 -1.44 -2.03 11.18
CA LEU A 434 -1.14 -2.05 9.76
C LEU A 434 -0.38 -3.33 9.42
N GLY A 435 -1.04 -4.28 8.77
CA GLY A 435 -0.41 -5.52 8.32
C GLY A 435 0.79 -5.24 7.42
N LYS A 436 1.83 -5.99 7.64
CA LYS A 436 3.13 -5.87 7.03
C LYS A 436 3.16 -6.67 5.73
N ILE A 437 3.47 -6.04 4.60
CA ILE A 437 3.75 -6.77 3.36
C ILE A 437 5.26 -6.81 3.22
N GLU A 438 5.81 -8.01 3.30
CA GLU A 438 7.24 -8.23 3.20
C GLU A 438 7.55 -9.43 2.32
N ALA A 439 8.61 -9.31 1.52
CA ALA A 439 9.22 -10.42 0.80
C ALA A 439 10.67 -10.57 1.30
N VAL A 440 10.97 -11.72 1.87
CA VAL A 440 12.28 -12.02 2.46
C VAL A 440 13.01 -13.03 1.60
N PHE A 441 14.22 -12.68 1.18
CA PHE A 441 15.10 -13.51 0.36
C PHE A 441 16.36 -13.86 1.16
N ARG A 442 16.98 -14.98 0.83
CA ARG A 442 18.25 -15.40 1.40
C ARG A 442 19.34 -15.43 0.34
N ASP A 443 20.47 -14.79 0.62
CA ASP A 443 21.66 -14.76 -0.21
C ASP A 443 22.87 -15.25 0.61
N GLY A 444 23.01 -16.56 0.73
CA GLY A 444 23.99 -17.16 1.64
C GLY A 444 23.71 -16.84 3.11
N ALA A 445 24.61 -16.10 3.75
CA ALA A 445 24.45 -15.62 5.12
C ALA A 445 23.62 -14.31 5.20
N ARG A 446 23.45 -13.60 4.08
CA ARG A 446 22.73 -12.34 4.04
C ARG A 446 21.22 -12.57 3.92
N THR A 447 20.44 -11.73 4.58
CA THR A 447 18.98 -11.65 4.43
C THR A 447 18.63 -10.35 3.70
N VAL A 448 17.88 -10.46 2.62
CA VAL A 448 17.37 -9.30 1.86
C VAL A 448 15.87 -9.22 2.08
N CYS A 449 15.40 -8.13 2.68
CA CYS A 449 14.00 -7.89 2.99
C CYS A 449 13.47 -6.70 2.19
N LEU A 450 12.39 -6.93 1.44
CA LEU A 450 11.66 -5.89 0.72
C LEU A 450 10.31 -5.68 1.40
N SER A 451 10.07 -4.47 1.93
CA SER A 451 8.84 -4.12 2.64
C SER A 451 8.06 -3.05 1.89
N TYR A 452 6.73 -3.20 1.84
CA TYR A 452 5.81 -2.20 1.28
C TYR A 452 5.23 -1.32 2.38
N GLN A 453 5.33 0.00 2.23
CA GLN A 453 4.78 1.02 3.13
C GLN A 453 5.14 0.79 4.62
N LYS A 454 6.40 0.49 4.90
CA LYS A 454 6.90 0.34 6.28
C LYS A 454 6.77 1.66 7.04
N THR A 455 6.10 1.62 8.18
CA THR A 455 5.91 2.80 9.04
C THR A 455 7.00 2.87 10.10
N TYR A 456 7.60 4.03 10.25
CA TYR A 456 8.54 4.37 11.30
C TYR A 456 7.85 5.35 12.25
N PRO A 457 7.48 4.93 13.49
CA PRO A 457 6.73 5.76 14.41
C PRO A 457 7.58 6.90 14.97
N ALA A 458 6.95 8.04 15.28
CA ALA A 458 7.57 9.17 15.97
C ALA A 458 7.52 8.97 17.49
N THR A 459 8.00 7.82 17.97
CA THR A 459 8.07 7.48 19.40
C THR A 459 9.52 7.21 19.77
N GLU A 460 9.85 7.42 21.04
CA GLU A 460 11.13 6.91 21.55
C GLU A 460 11.08 5.37 21.52
N GLY A 461 11.72 4.76 20.50
CA GLY A 461 11.86 3.32 20.38
C GLY A 461 12.72 2.75 21.52
N GLU A 462 12.65 1.45 21.74
CA GLU A 462 13.57 0.73 22.61
C GLU A 462 14.96 0.57 21.95
N ASP A 463 15.97 0.17 22.72
CA ASP A 463 17.30 -0.11 22.18
C ASP A 463 17.23 -1.24 21.13
N GLY A 464 17.78 -1.01 19.95
CA GLY A 464 17.71 -1.96 18.84
C GLY A 464 16.52 -1.74 17.90
N GLU A 465 15.72 -0.70 18.08
CA GLU A 465 14.56 -0.39 17.22
C GLU A 465 14.80 0.78 16.27
N THR A 466 14.05 0.77 15.17
CA THR A 466 13.99 1.88 14.22
C THR A 466 12.84 2.80 14.57
N MET A 467 13.07 4.11 14.47
CA MET A 467 12.09 5.15 14.78
C MET A 467 12.18 6.30 13.78
N ALA A 468 11.21 7.18 13.78
CA ALA A 468 11.30 8.48 13.13
C ALA A 468 11.61 9.58 14.17
N GLY A 469 12.04 10.75 13.69
CA GLY A 469 12.26 11.91 14.54
C GLY A 469 10.95 12.50 15.08
N LEU A 470 10.65 13.76 14.75
CA LEU A 470 9.44 14.42 15.26
C LEU A 470 8.13 13.94 14.64
N ASN A 471 8.17 13.48 13.39
CA ASN A 471 6.98 13.04 12.65
C ASN A 471 7.15 11.61 12.15
N PRO A 472 6.10 10.77 12.18
CA PRO A 472 6.16 9.45 11.60
C PRO A 472 6.59 9.52 10.13
N GLN A 473 7.39 8.56 9.69
CA GLN A 473 7.81 8.45 8.30
C GLN A 473 7.30 7.14 7.70
N ARG A 474 6.89 7.19 6.44
CA ARG A 474 6.35 6.02 5.73
C ARG A 474 6.78 6.06 4.26
N PRO A 475 8.00 5.64 3.95
CA PRO A 475 8.43 5.44 2.57
C PRO A 475 7.63 4.30 1.92
N ASP A 476 7.37 4.41 0.61
CA ASP A 476 6.54 3.44 -0.11
C ASP A 476 7.17 2.05 -0.15
N ILE A 477 8.50 1.97 -0.37
CA ILE A 477 9.21 0.70 -0.48
C ILE A 477 10.54 0.81 0.29
N VAL A 478 10.83 -0.19 1.10
CA VAL A 478 12.07 -0.30 1.88
C VAL A 478 12.79 -1.59 1.52
N LEU A 479 14.05 -1.48 1.10
CA LEU A 479 14.95 -2.59 0.87
C LEU A 479 16.00 -2.62 1.98
N SER A 480 15.98 -3.64 2.82
CA SER A 480 16.97 -3.84 3.88
C SER A 480 17.82 -5.07 3.58
N ILE A 481 19.13 -4.94 3.74
CA ILE A 481 20.10 -6.01 3.57
C ILE A 481 20.77 -6.21 4.92
N GLU A 482 20.57 -7.38 5.53
CA GLU A 482 21.18 -7.77 6.79
C GLU A 482 22.33 -8.73 6.54
N ASP A 483 23.50 -8.41 7.07
CA ASP A 483 24.71 -9.23 6.99
C ASP A 483 25.38 -9.28 8.38
N GLY A 484 25.16 -10.37 9.09
CA GLY A 484 25.57 -10.53 10.47
C GLY A 484 24.89 -9.50 11.40
N GLU A 485 25.67 -8.65 12.04
CA GLU A 485 25.17 -7.57 12.92
C GLU A 485 24.92 -6.25 12.17
N SER A 486 25.20 -6.19 10.88
CA SER A 486 25.06 -4.98 10.06
C SER A 486 23.77 -5.02 9.25
N ALA A 487 23.05 -3.90 9.21
CA ALA A 487 21.88 -3.71 8.37
C ALA A 487 22.08 -2.48 7.46
N PHE A 488 21.72 -2.62 6.19
CA PHE A 488 21.86 -1.57 5.18
C PHE A 488 20.49 -1.31 4.55
N THR A 489 19.91 -0.15 4.84
CA THR A 489 18.55 0.19 4.42
C THR A 489 18.56 1.22 3.30
N TYR A 490 17.84 0.90 2.23
CA TYR A 490 17.60 1.75 1.07
C TYR A 490 16.10 2.02 0.94
N LEU A 491 15.76 3.28 0.69
CA LEU A 491 14.38 3.73 0.56
C LEU A 491 14.05 4.00 -0.90
N PHE A 492 12.86 3.62 -1.32
CA PHE A 492 12.32 3.96 -2.63
C PHE A 492 10.91 4.53 -2.43
N ASP A 493 10.66 5.64 -3.09
CA ASP A 493 9.40 6.36 -2.97
C ASP A 493 8.83 6.58 -4.38
N ALA A 494 7.66 5.98 -4.63
CA ALA A 494 7.06 5.95 -5.96
C ALA A 494 6.15 7.17 -6.14
N LYS A 495 6.55 8.10 -6.99
CA LYS A 495 5.81 9.32 -7.28
C LYS A 495 5.20 9.29 -8.67
N TYR A 496 3.90 9.06 -8.75
CA TYR A 496 3.15 9.16 -10.02
C TYR A 496 3.04 10.61 -10.49
N ARG A 497 4.20 11.28 -10.61
CA ARG A 497 4.34 12.67 -11.07
C ARG A 497 5.60 12.80 -11.91
N ILE A 498 5.50 13.61 -12.95
CA ILE A 498 6.65 14.04 -13.76
C ILE A 498 6.74 15.55 -13.76
N TRP A 499 7.94 16.06 -13.92
CA TRP A 499 8.22 17.45 -14.25
C TRP A 499 8.76 17.50 -15.67
N THR A 500 8.08 18.23 -16.55
CA THR A 500 8.56 18.42 -17.92
C THR A 500 9.65 19.48 -17.92
N LYS A 501 10.87 19.07 -18.25
CA LYS A 501 12.04 19.95 -18.35
C LYS A 501 12.31 20.26 -19.84
N ASP A 502 12.55 21.51 -20.16
CA ASP A 502 13.04 21.90 -21.50
C ASP A 502 14.55 21.63 -21.59
N ASP A 503 14.92 20.79 -22.53
CA ASP A 503 16.31 20.47 -22.85
C ASP A 503 16.60 20.86 -24.30
N GLY A 504 16.96 22.15 -24.48
CA GLY A 504 17.32 22.68 -25.79
C GLY A 504 16.17 22.70 -26.83
N GLY A 505 14.92 22.90 -26.36
CA GLY A 505 13.72 22.91 -27.18
C GLY A 505 12.99 21.55 -27.26
N ARG A 506 13.52 20.52 -26.57
CA ARG A 506 12.86 19.23 -26.38
C ARG A 506 12.37 19.11 -24.94
N GLU A 507 11.09 18.87 -24.76
CA GLU A 507 10.52 18.55 -23.45
C GLU A 507 10.84 17.12 -23.08
N ILE A 508 11.38 16.92 -21.88
CA ILE A 508 11.75 15.61 -21.33
C ILE A 508 11.12 15.39 -19.96
N ASP A 509 10.89 14.13 -19.62
CA ASP A 509 10.29 13.75 -18.35
C ASP A 509 11.37 13.64 -17.26
N ALA A 510 11.26 14.45 -16.23
CA ALA A 510 12.16 14.45 -15.08
C ALA A 510 11.38 14.16 -13.78
N SER A 511 12.10 13.74 -12.74
CA SER A 511 11.53 13.64 -11.40
C SER A 511 11.15 15.02 -10.85
N PRO A 512 10.01 15.17 -10.14
CA PRO A 512 9.69 16.40 -9.45
C PRO A 512 10.77 16.76 -8.41
N ARG A 513 11.17 18.01 -8.34
CA ARG A 513 12.20 18.48 -7.37
C ARG A 513 11.76 18.20 -5.93
N ALA A 514 10.50 18.49 -5.60
CA ALA A 514 9.93 18.20 -4.27
C ALA A 514 10.03 16.72 -3.87
N ALA A 515 10.00 15.78 -4.84
CA ALA A 515 10.18 14.36 -4.55
C ALA A 515 11.63 14.05 -4.13
N ILE A 516 12.61 14.72 -4.73
CA ILE A 516 14.01 14.59 -4.31
C ILE A 516 14.20 15.19 -2.89
N ASP A 517 13.55 16.32 -2.59
CA ASP A 517 13.57 16.93 -1.24
C ASP A 517 12.95 15.96 -0.20
N ASP A 518 11.91 15.23 -0.55
CA ASP A 518 11.32 14.19 0.30
C ASP A 518 12.34 13.06 0.59
N MET A 519 13.20 12.69 -0.36
CA MET A 519 14.25 11.68 -0.13
C MET A 519 15.29 12.13 0.89
N HIS A 520 15.69 13.39 0.86
CA HIS A 520 16.56 13.97 1.89
C HIS A 520 15.89 13.88 3.26
N ARG A 521 14.60 14.26 3.32
CA ARG A 521 13.80 14.18 4.57
C ARG A 521 13.71 12.74 5.11
N TYR A 522 13.35 11.77 4.29
CA TYR A 522 13.25 10.37 4.72
C TYR A 522 14.58 9.83 5.23
N ARG A 523 15.68 10.03 4.47
CA ARG A 523 16.99 9.56 4.87
C ARG A 523 17.44 10.15 6.21
N ASP A 524 17.14 11.42 6.46
CA ASP A 524 17.61 12.12 7.67
C ASP A 524 16.66 11.93 8.87
N ALA A 525 15.37 11.64 8.63
CA ALA A 525 14.37 11.50 9.68
C ALA A 525 14.24 10.08 10.24
N ILE A 526 14.67 9.05 9.49
CA ILE A 526 14.58 7.66 9.94
C ILE A 526 15.86 7.28 10.69
N LEU A 527 15.69 6.90 11.95
CA LEU A 527 16.76 6.70 12.91
C LEU A 527 16.73 5.27 13.46
N TYR A 528 17.88 4.76 13.82
CA TYR A 528 18.07 3.53 14.56
C TYR A 528 18.63 3.82 15.95
N ARG A 529 18.02 3.27 16.99
CA ARG A 529 18.46 3.47 18.37
C ARG A 529 19.46 2.38 18.75
N LEU A 530 20.66 2.83 19.10
CA LEU A 530 21.67 1.99 19.73
C LEU A 530 21.47 1.97 21.25
N ARG A 531 22.24 1.10 21.91
CA ARG A 531 22.35 1.11 23.39
C ARG A 531 22.76 2.50 23.91
N GLU A 532 22.33 2.85 25.11
CA GLU A 532 22.72 4.08 25.81
C GLU A 532 22.25 5.41 25.16
N ARG A 533 21.06 5.42 24.51
CA ARG A 533 20.46 6.62 23.88
C ARG A 533 21.21 7.16 22.67
N GLN A 534 22.18 6.43 22.14
CA GLN A 534 22.80 6.80 20.87
C GLN A 534 21.87 6.47 19.70
N VAL A 535 21.72 7.42 18.80
CA VAL A 535 20.94 7.22 17.57
C VAL A 535 21.86 7.34 16.35
N LYS A 536 21.59 6.50 15.35
CA LYS A 536 22.24 6.57 14.03
C LYS A 536 21.17 6.75 12.95
N ARG A 537 21.58 7.22 11.78
CA ARG A 537 20.68 7.16 10.62
C ARG A 537 20.51 5.70 10.21
N GLU A 538 19.27 5.32 9.93
CA GLU A 538 18.94 3.97 9.46
C GLU A 538 19.18 3.86 7.94
N ALA A 539 18.70 4.84 7.17
CA ALA A 539 18.74 4.78 5.72
C ALA A 539 20.06 5.32 5.16
N ILE A 540 20.69 4.53 4.28
CA ILE A 540 21.94 4.88 3.58
C ILE A 540 21.64 5.60 2.28
N GLY A 541 20.62 5.16 1.54
CA GLY A 541 20.24 5.73 0.25
C GLY A 541 18.72 5.89 0.13
N ALA A 542 18.30 6.85 -0.69
CA ALA A 542 16.89 7.10 -0.95
C ALA A 542 16.66 7.54 -2.40
N TYR A 543 15.72 6.89 -3.08
CA TYR A 543 15.52 7.04 -4.52
C TYR A 543 14.05 7.28 -4.85
N VAL A 544 13.79 8.23 -5.75
CA VAL A 544 12.47 8.45 -6.32
C VAL A 544 12.24 7.51 -7.50
N LEU A 545 11.15 6.77 -7.52
CA LEU A 545 10.66 6.06 -8.69
C LEU A 545 9.59 6.93 -9.37
N TYR A 546 9.75 7.28 -10.64
CA TYR A 546 8.81 8.16 -11.33
C TYR A 546 8.44 7.62 -12.72
N PRO A 547 7.21 7.88 -13.26
CA PRO A 547 6.72 7.33 -14.52
C PRO A 547 7.31 8.11 -15.72
N GLY A 548 8.64 8.19 -15.80
CA GLY A 548 9.39 8.79 -16.89
C GLY A 548 10.08 7.76 -17.75
N ARG A 549 10.48 8.18 -18.95
CA ARG A 549 11.36 7.38 -19.81
C ARG A 549 12.82 7.66 -19.49
N PRO A 550 13.72 6.67 -19.69
CA PRO A 550 15.15 6.89 -19.50
C PRO A 550 15.68 7.90 -20.52
N GLU A 551 16.05 9.09 -20.08
CA GLU A 551 16.76 10.08 -20.86
C GLU A 551 18.26 10.05 -20.50
N PRO A 552 19.16 9.79 -21.47
CA PRO A 552 20.57 9.47 -21.16
C PRO A 552 21.31 10.52 -20.35
N HIS A 553 21.02 11.81 -20.53
CA HIS A 553 21.68 12.87 -19.79
C HIS A 553 21.09 13.01 -18.37
N LEU A 554 19.77 12.85 -18.18
CA LEU A 554 19.15 12.85 -16.85
C LEU A 554 19.57 11.62 -16.03
N CYS A 555 19.66 10.44 -16.66
CA CYS A 555 20.17 9.26 -16.00
C CYS A 555 21.60 9.49 -15.50
N ARG A 556 22.49 10.13 -16.29
CA ARG A 556 23.83 10.51 -15.83
C ARG A 556 23.81 11.54 -14.70
N GLU A 557 22.92 12.53 -14.74
CA GLU A 557 22.74 13.52 -13.68
C GLU A 557 22.32 12.84 -12.37
N TYR A 558 21.35 11.95 -12.42
CA TYR A 558 20.89 11.18 -11.25
C TYR A 558 21.95 10.18 -10.76
N ASP A 559 22.64 9.48 -11.65
CA ASP A 559 23.75 8.58 -11.30
C ASP A 559 24.90 9.33 -10.60
N ALA A 560 25.24 10.54 -11.07
CA ALA A 560 26.23 11.38 -10.42
C ALA A 560 25.79 11.86 -9.02
N SER A 561 24.51 12.18 -8.84
CA SER A 561 23.93 12.49 -7.53
C SER A 561 23.97 11.28 -6.60
N ILE A 562 23.56 10.11 -7.09
CA ILE A 562 23.59 8.86 -6.33
C ILE A 562 25.02 8.50 -5.92
N ALA A 563 26.00 8.63 -6.83
CA ALA A 563 27.42 8.38 -6.51
C ALA A 563 27.95 9.33 -5.45
N ARG A 564 27.48 10.58 -5.43
CA ARG A 564 27.94 11.62 -4.50
C ARG A 564 27.27 11.53 -3.12
N GLU A 565 25.97 11.28 -3.07
CA GLU A 565 25.18 11.41 -1.85
C GLU A 565 24.14 10.32 -1.62
N ASN A 566 24.12 9.32 -2.49
CA ASN A 566 23.19 8.17 -2.43
C ASN A 566 21.70 8.57 -2.50
N ILE A 567 21.42 9.72 -3.14
CA ILE A 567 20.07 10.21 -3.42
C ILE A 567 19.94 10.50 -4.91
N GLY A 568 18.80 10.12 -5.49
CA GLY A 568 18.52 10.37 -6.89
C GLY A 568 17.14 9.91 -7.33
N ALA A 569 16.94 9.83 -8.64
CA ALA A 569 15.69 9.40 -9.22
C ALA A 569 15.91 8.33 -10.30
N ILE A 570 14.97 7.43 -10.42
CA ILE A 570 14.98 6.29 -11.34
C ILE A 570 13.69 6.33 -12.15
N PRO A 571 13.77 6.51 -13.48
CA PRO A 571 12.60 6.40 -14.34
C PRO A 571 12.14 4.94 -14.38
N LEU A 572 10.84 4.72 -14.20
CA LEU A 572 10.27 3.39 -14.13
C LEU A 572 8.87 3.35 -14.74
N LEU A 573 8.76 2.65 -15.85
CA LEU A 573 7.51 2.34 -16.55
C LEU A 573 7.53 0.90 -17.05
N PRO A 574 6.38 0.29 -17.35
CA PRO A 574 6.33 -0.94 -18.14
C PRO A 574 7.16 -0.81 -19.42
N GLY A 575 8.00 -1.81 -19.69
CA GLY A 575 8.95 -1.78 -20.82
C GLY A 575 10.20 -0.92 -20.62
N HIS A 576 10.39 -0.27 -19.47
CA HIS A 576 11.57 0.54 -19.13
C HIS A 576 12.02 0.23 -17.70
N LEU A 577 12.53 -0.98 -17.48
CA LEU A 577 12.93 -1.50 -16.16
C LEU A 577 14.43 -1.44 -15.92
N GLU A 578 15.24 -1.23 -16.95
CA GLU A 578 16.70 -1.42 -16.98
C GLU A 578 17.42 -0.53 -15.96
N GLN A 579 16.91 0.67 -15.71
CA GLN A 579 17.54 1.60 -14.76
C GLN A 579 17.36 1.12 -13.31
N LEU A 580 16.20 0.54 -12.99
CA LEU A 580 15.94 -0.04 -11.68
C LEU A 580 16.72 -1.34 -11.50
N GLU A 581 16.75 -2.22 -12.52
CA GLU A 581 17.52 -3.47 -12.50
C GLU A 581 18.99 -3.18 -12.23
N ARG A 582 19.60 -2.27 -12.99
CA ARG A 582 20.99 -1.85 -12.79
C ARG A 582 21.23 -1.34 -11.37
N ARG A 583 20.31 -0.51 -10.82
CA ARG A 583 20.45 0.03 -9.48
C ARG A 583 20.36 -1.07 -8.41
N LEU A 584 19.46 -2.01 -8.55
CA LEU A 584 19.36 -3.16 -7.65
C LEU A 584 20.60 -4.04 -7.74
N GLU A 585 21.12 -4.29 -8.94
CA GLU A 585 22.39 -5.02 -9.13
C GLU A 585 23.57 -4.33 -8.43
N ASP A 586 23.70 -3.01 -8.58
CA ASP A 586 24.73 -2.21 -7.90
C ASP A 586 24.61 -2.34 -6.37
N ILE A 587 23.39 -2.24 -5.81
CA ILE A 587 23.16 -2.35 -4.37
C ILE A 587 23.47 -3.77 -3.88
N LEU A 588 22.96 -4.79 -4.56
CA LEU A 588 23.12 -6.19 -4.18
C LEU A 588 24.54 -6.73 -4.44
N GLY A 589 25.27 -6.11 -5.35
CA GLY A 589 26.67 -6.42 -5.66
C GLY A 589 27.66 -5.98 -4.60
N LYS A 590 27.26 -5.08 -3.69
CA LYS A 590 28.09 -4.61 -2.57
C LYS A 590 28.29 -5.73 -1.56
N LYS A 591 29.55 -6.09 -1.29
CA LYS A 591 29.88 -7.29 -0.50
C LYS A 591 30.21 -7.01 0.96
N ASP A 592 30.53 -5.77 1.31
CA ASP A 592 30.94 -5.41 2.66
C ASP A 592 30.37 -4.04 3.08
N ALA A 593 30.47 -3.75 4.37
CA ALA A 593 29.95 -2.51 4.94
C ALA A 593 30.58 -1.26 4.31
N HIS A 594 31.87 -1.31 3.95
CA HIS A 594 32.55 -0.17 3.33
C HIS A 594 31.93 0.16 1.97
N ALA A 595 31.69 -0.84 1.13
CA ALA A 595 31.05 -0.64 -0.17
C ALA A 595 29.62 -0.07 -0.07
N HIS A 596 28.86 -0.44 0.99
CA HIS A 596 27.53 0.13 1.23
C HIS A 596 27.60 1.58 1.73
N LEU A 597 28.61 1.94 2.52
CA LEU A 597 28.79 3.27 3.08
C LEU A 597 29.53 4.24 2.12
N ASP A 598 30.14 3.72 1.07
CA ASP A 598 30.74 4.54 0.03
C ASP A 598 29.68 5.43 -0.64
N GLY A 599 29.98 6.73 -0.80
CA GLY A 599 28.99 7.73 -1.23
C GLY A 599 28.10 8.30 -0.12
N THR A 600 28.23 7.86 1.15
CA THR A 600 27.54 8.55 2.25
C THR A 600 28.27 9.82 2.66
N ILE A 601 27.54 10.94 2.74
CA ILE A 601 28.12 12.22 3.13
C ILE A 601 28.24 12.33 4.65
N SER A 602 29.48 12.48 5.13
CA SER A 602 29.73 12.82 6.54
C SER A 602 29.58 14.34 6.77
N THR A 603 29.28 14.76 8.01
CA THR A 603 29.25 16.18 8.34
C THR A 603 30.66 16.76 8.39
N ARG A 604 30.82 18.04 8.03
CA ARG A 604 32.13 18.73 8.07
C ARG A 604 32.81 18.64 9.46
N GLY A 605 32.04 18.62 10.54
CA GLY A 605 32.55 18.45 11.90
C GLY A 605 33.14 17.08 12.18
N THR A 606 32.69 16.03 11.50
CA THR A 606 33.18 14.65 11.61
C THR A 606 34.17 14.30 10.48
N SER A 607 34.23 15.07 9.41
CA SER A 607 35.06 14.79 8.23
C SER A 607 36.56 14.74 8.55
N ALA A 608 37.04 15.58 9.43
CA ALA A 608 38.45 15.51 9.88
C ALA A 608 38.79 14.18 10.58
N TRP A 609 37.78 13.49 11.09
CA TRP A 609 37.91 12.21 11.73
C TRP A 609 37.74 11.03 10.76
N VAL A 610 36.82 11.17 9.80
CA VAL A 610 36.47 10.13 8.80
C VAL A 610 37.38 10.20 7.57
N ASP A 611 37.74 11.39 7.08
CA ASP A 611 38.67 11.57 5.95
C ASP A 611 40.12 11.15 6.28
N GLY A 612 40.43 11.04 7.59
CA GLY A 612 41.66 10.39 8.05
C GLY A 612 41.62 8.85 7.98
N ILE A 613 40.47 8.27 7.67
CA ILE A 613 40.22 6.82 7.66
C ILE A 613 40.04 6.33 6.20
N GLY A 614 40.88 6.70 5.31
CA GLY A 614 40.93 6.20 3.92
C GLY A 614 41.54 4.80 3.82
N GLY A 615 40.94 3.78 4.44
CA GLY A 615 41.40 2.39 4.37
C GLY A 615 40.40 1.41 4.98
N SER A 616 40.53 0.11 4.70
CA SER A 616 39.74 -0.91 5.34
C SER A 616 39.97 -0.89 6.87
N ALA A 617 38.97 -1.31 7.67
CA ALA A 617 39.14 -1.38 9.13
C ALA A 617 40.39 -2.18 9.52
N SER A 618 40.78 -3.18 8.74
CA SER A 618 42.00 -3.95 8.93
C SER A 618 43.26 -3.15 8.66
N GLU A 619 43.27 -2.23 7.67
CA GLU A 619 44.42 -1.36 7.38
C GLU A 619 44.62 -0.28 8.45
N LEU A 620 43.53 0.19 9.05
CA LEU A 620 43.56 1.24 10.07
C LEU A 620 43.80 0.70 11.47
N THR A 621 43.57 -0.60 11.67
CA THR A 621 43.74 -1.23 12.98
C THR A 621 45.13 -1.78 13.14
N LEU A 622 45.77 -1.44 14.26
CA LEU A 622 46.99 -2.08 14.74
C LEU A 622 46.59 -3.20 15.71
N TYR A 623 46.88 -4.42 15.33
CA TYR A 623 46.60 -5.58 16.20
C TYR A 623 47.81 -5.87 17.10
N ALA A 624 47.55 -5.96 18.38
CA ALA A 624 48.56 -6.26 19.38
C ALA A 624 48.10 -7.30 20.39
N THR A 625 48.99 -7.93 21.07
CA THR A 625 48.73 -8.85 22.17
C THR A 625 48.95 -8.19 23.53
N SER A 626 48.05 -8.42 24.48
CA SER A 626 48.19 -7.94 25.86
C SER A 626 49.43 -8.55 26.50
N HIS A 627 50.10 -7.75 27.28
CA HIS A 627 51.22 -8.22 28.14
C HIS A 627 50.77 -8.93 29.39
N GLY A 628 49.45 -9.09 29.61
CA GLY A 628 48.80 -9.64 30.82
C GLY A 628 48.52 -8.59 31.88
N ASP A 629 47.39 -8.68 32.53
CA ASP A 629 46.83 -7.66 33.45
C ASP A 629 47.73 -7.28 34.62
N SER A 630 48.64 -8.17 35.03
CA SER A 630 49.59 -7.93 36.11
C SER A 630 51.03 -7.62 35.68
N SER A 631 51.21 -7.35 34.38
CA SER A 631 52.55 -7.07 33.82
C SER A 631 52.97 -5.63 34.15
N PRO A 632 54.23 -5.39 34.55
CA PRO A 632 54.77 -4.02 34.67
C PRO A 632 54.62 -3.20 33.37
N LYS A 633 54.62 -3.85 32.23
CA LYS A 633 54.40 -3.19 30.91
C LYS A 633 52.98 -2.72 30.73
N SER A 634 51.98 -3.52 31.16
CA SER A 634 50.55 -3.10 31.10
C SER A 634 50.31 -1.93 32.05
N ALA A 635 50.83 -1.99 33.29
CA ALA A 635 50.72 -0.89 34.24
C ALA A 635 51.32 0.44 33.65
N TRP A 636 52.46 0.35 32.98
CA TRP A 636 53.09 1.52 32.36
C TRP A 636 52.21 2.06 31.18
N ILE A 637 51.67 1.18 30.36
CA ILE A 637 50.77 1.56 29.25
C ILE A 637 49.54 2.29 29.77
N ASP A 638 48.94 1.77 30.84
CA ASP A 638 47.75 2.37 31.46
C ASP A 638 48.02 3.71 32.10
N GLU A 639 49.16 3.87 32.73
CA GLU A 639 49.62 5.12 33.39
C GLU A 639 49.96 6.21 32.34
N HIS A 640 50.71 5.84 31.32
CA HIS A 640 51.25 6.81 30.36
C HIS A 640 50.36 7.01 29.13
N ARG A 641 49.35 6.18 28.96
CA ARG A 641 48.48 6.17 27.78
C ARG A 641 49.26 6.10 26.45
N LYS A 642 50.35 5.30 26.46
CA LYS A 642 51.23 5.07 25.31
C LYS A 642 51.43 3.58 25.12
N TYR A 643 51.36 3.14 23.84
CA TYR A 643 51.58 1.75 23.47
C TYR A 643 52.85 1.60 22.63
N PRO A 644 53.94 0.98 23.14
CA PRO A 644 55.13 0.72 22.39
C PRO A 644 54.99 -0.53 21.52
N TYR A 645 54.97 -0.37 20.21
CA TYR A 645 54.94 -1.47 19.22
C TYR A 645 56.33 -1.63 18.59
N PRO A 646 56.98 -2.84 18.62
CA PRO A 646 58.30 -3.05 18.03
C PRO A 646 58.32 -2.71 16.53
N CYS A 647 59.35 -2.00 16.05
CA CYS A 647 59.52 -1.74 14.62
C CYS A 647 59.82 -3.01 13.84
N GLU A 648 60.44 -4.01 14.48
CA GLU A 648 60.72 -5.33 13.90
C GLU A 648 59.39 -6.10 13.67
N GLY A 649 59.11 -6.39 12.42
CA GLY A 649 57.87 -7.08 12.04
C GLY A 649 56.66 -6.19 11.90
N ALA A 650 56.78 -4.87 12.09
CA ALA A 650 55.68 -3.91 11.89
C ALA A 650 55.15 -3.88 10.44
N GLU A 651 55.99 -4.26 9.48
CA GLU A 651 55.57 -4.44 8.07
C GLU A 651 54.41 -5.40 7.89
N LYS A 652 54.30 -6.46 8.73
CA LYS A 652 53.19 -7.40 8.74
C LYS A 652 51.85 -6.74 9.15
N GLN A 653 51.93 -5.59 9.78
CA GLN A 653 50.77 -4.75 10.16
C GLN A 653 50.62 -3.56 9.16
N GLY A 654 51.31 -3.60 8.03
CA GLY A 654 51.27 -2.53 7.04
C GLY A 654 52.00 -1.25 7.48
N ILE A 655 53.01 -1.34 8.36
CA ILE A 655 53.78 -0.20 8.87
C ILE A 655 55.24 -0.32 8.41
N ALA A 656 55.57 0.26 7.28
CA ALA A 656 56.96 0.36 6.75
C ALA A 656 57.58 1.75 7.01
N SER A 657 56.76 2.78 7.23
CA SER A 657 57.20 4.16 7.39
C SER A 657 56.40 4.87 8.50
N LEU A 658 56.87 6.05 8.90
CA LEU A 658 56.11 6.92 9.84
C LEU A 658 54.73 7.32 9.25
N GLU A 659 54.68 7.49 7.95
CA GLU A 659 53.45 7.80 7.27
C GLU A 659 52.44 6.65 7.38
N ASP A 660 52.88 5.39 7.23
CA ASP A 660 52.05 4.20 7.42
C ASP A 660 51.63 4.03 8.88
N ALA A 661 52.54 4.33 9.83
CA ALA A 661 52.19 4.30 11.25
C ALA A 661 51.11 5.34 11.58
N ARG A 662 51.13 6.53 10.96
CA ARG A 662 50.09 7.58 11.13
C ARG A 662 48.74 7.21 10.54
N LYS A 663 48.68 6.29 9.57
CA LYS A 663 47.42 5.75 9.05
C LYS A 663 46.70 4.88 10.07
N LYS A 664 47.41 4.28 11.03
CA LYS A 664 46.76 3.49 12.10
C LYS A 664 46.00 4.42 13.05
N LYS A 665 44.72 4.16 13.21
CA LYS A 665 43.80 4.98 14.02
C LYS A 665 43.21 4.23 15.20
N ILE A 666 43.28 2.91 15.14
CA ILE A 666 42.71 2.00 16.13
C ILE A 666 43.78 1.02 16.57
N LEU A 667 43.89 0.80 17.90
CA LEU A 667 44.70 -0.25 18.50
C LEU A 667 43.77 -1.29 19.13
N ALA A 668 43.81 -2.51 18.61
CA ALA A 668 43.06 -3.66 19.16
C ALA A 668 44.06 -4.56 19.89
N VAL A 669 43.92 -4.66 21.22
CA VAL A 669 44.79 -5.44 22.08
C VAL A 669 44.05 -6.69 22.51
N ALA A 670 44.45 -7.86 22.01
CA ALA A 670 43.84 -9.15 22.37
C ALA A 670 44.50 -9.71 23.66
N ALA A 671 43.68 -10.02 24.65
CA ALA A 671 44.14 -10.79 25.79
C ALA A 671 44.35 -12.27 25.38
N PRO A 672 45.37 -12.96 25.93
CA PRO A 672 45.56 -14.39 25.62
C PRO A 672 44.33 -15.20 26.09
N PRO A 673 43.85 -16.16 25.25
CA PRO A 673 42.66 -16.95 25.56
C PRO A 673 42.83 -17.72 26.84
N ARG A 674 41.91 -17.59 27.80
CA ARG A 674 41.85 -18.38 29.05
C ARG A 674 40.80 -19.50 28.89
N GLY A 675 41.26 -20.71 28.55
CA GLY A 675 40.37 -21.88 28.40
C GLY A 675 39.50 -21.78 27.12
N ASN A 676 38.23 -22.20 27.16
CA ASN A 676 37.27 -22.22 26.04
C ASN A 676 36.57 -20.87 25.79
N ARG A 677 37.05 -19.76 26.35
CA ARG A 677 36.48 -18.43 26.10
C ARG A 677 37.19 -17.75 24.95
N THR A 678 36.41 -17.04 24.13
CA THR A 678 36.93 -16.08 23.11
C THR A 678 37.83 -15.06 23.81
N ALA A 679 38.94 -14.67 23.15
CA ALA A 679 39.86 -13.68 23.69
C ALA A 679 39.12 -12.33 23.85
N ASP A 680 39.19 -11.74 25.01
CA ASP A 680 38.71 -10.38 25.25
C ASP A 680 39.63 -9.43 24.49
N VAL A 681 39.05 -8.52 23.68
CA VAL A 681 39.78 -7.53 22.88
C VAL A 681 39.47 -6.15 23.46
N GLU A 682 40.49 -5.45 23.94
CA GLU A 682 40.36 -4.04 24.28
C GLU A 682 40.71 -3.19 23.09
N VAL A 683 39.90 -2.13 22.86
CA VAL A 683 40.07 -1.22 21.72
C VAL A 683 40.40 0.19 22.22
N PHE A 684 41.41 0.77 21.65
CA PHE A 684 41.88 2.13 21.93
C PHE A 684 41.94 2.93 20.62
N PHE A 685 41.74 4.23 20.71
CA PHE A 685 41.98 5.14 19.61
C PHE A 685 43.43 5.63 19.64
N ILE A 686 44.06 5.78 18.48
CA ILE A 686 45.43 6.29 18.32
C ILE A 686 45.36 7.77 17.97
N ASP A 687 45.92 8.62 18.82
CA ASP A 687 45.93 10.06 18.63
C ASP A 687 47.20 10.53 17.92
N ASP A 688 48.38 9.96 18.25
CA ASP A 688 49.64 10.30 17.65
C ASP A 688 50.60 9.10 17.66
N VAL A 689 51.66 9.16 16.84
CA VAL A 689 52.72 8.16 16.78
C VAL A 689 54.09 8.81 16.53
N LYS A 690 55.08 8.36 17.28
CA LYS A 690 56.49 8.71 17.07
C LYS A 690 57.36 7.45 17.04
N ARG A 691 58.47 7.53 16.34
CA ARG A 691 59.53 6.49 16.39
C ARG A 691 60.47 6.81 17.51
N VAL A 692 60.74 5.85 18.38
CA VAL A 692 61.63 6.02 19.53
C VAL A 692 62.64 4.87 19.61
N ARG A 693 63.85 5.17 20.10
CA ARG A 693 64.86 4.18 20.33
C ARG A 693 64.67 3.52 21.71
N LYS A 694 65.27 2.37 21.89
CA LYS A 694 65.23 1.59 23.13
C LYS A 694 65.64 2.41 24.36
N GLU A 695 66.70 3.21 24.20
CA GLU A 695 67.27 4.03 25.27
C GLU A 695 66.29 5.16 25.66
N GLU A 696 65.64 5.77 24.71
CA GLU A 696 64.64 6.83 24.94
C GLU A 696 63.43 6.28 25.66
N LEU A 697 62.96 5.10 25.22
CA LEU A 697 61.82 4.43 25.83
C LEU A 697 62.10 3.96 27.27
N ALA A 698 63.35 3.51 27.52
CA ALA A 698 63.81 3.19 28.87
C ALA A 698 63.88 4.42 29.79
N GLN A 699 64.30 5.59 29.25
CA GLN A 699 64.30 6.85 29.99
C GLN A 699 62.89 7.35 30.31
N GLU A 700 61.87 7.03 29.47
CA GLU A 700 60.46 7.27 29.79
C GLU A 700 59.89 6.26 30.84
N GLY A 701 60.72 5.34 31.33
CA GLY A 701 60.35 4.41 32.40
C GLY A 701 59.69 3.11 31.90
N TYR A 702 59.69 2.80 30.61
CA TYR A 702 59.14 1.59 30.07
C TYR A 702 59.95 0.34 30.54
N PRO A 703 59.29 -0.67 31.16
CA PRO A 703 59.98 -1.79 31.71
C PRO A 703 60.65 -2.71 30.70
N SER A 704 61.96 -2.81 30.72
CA SER A 704 62.77 -3.75 29.93
C SER A 704 62.43 -3.83 28.45
N PRO A 705 62.66 -2.76 27.66
CA PRO A 705 62.45 -2.78 26.22
C PRO A 705 63.34 -3.82 25.55
N GLY A 706 62.76 -4.75 24.78
CA GLY A 706 63.45 -5.90 24.15
C GLY A 706 63.99 -5.67 22.75
N HIS A 707 63.51 -4.64 22.02
CA HIS A 707 63.84 -4.35 20.64
C HIS A 707 64.59 -3.04 20.52
N ALA A 708 65.34 -2.83 19.41
CA ALA A 708 66.15 -1.64 19.21
C ALA A 708 65.34 -0.36 19.01
N GLU A 709 64.20 -0.46 18.34
CA GLU A 709 63.31 0.67 18.02
C GLU A 709 61.87 0.29 18.15
N TYR A 710 61.02 1.26 18.46
CA TYR A 710 59.60 1.15 18.62
C TYR A 710 58.82 2.26 17.95
N TRP A 711 57.61 1.93 17.46
CA TRP A 711 56.57 2.88 17.19
C TRP A 711 55.81 3.11 18.53
N LEU A 712 55.89 4.31 19.05
CA LEU A 712 55.23 4.68 20.31
C LEU A 712 53.94 5.42 19.95
N PHE A 713 52.80 4.69 20.10
CA PHE A 713 51.48 5.21 19.84
C PHE A 713 50.88 5.83 21.11
N SER A 714 50.43 7.10 21.03
CA SER A 714 49.62 7.74 22.05
C SER A 714 48.17 7.25 21.89
N ILE A 715 47.61 6.72 22.98
CA ILE A 715 46.30 6.02 22.95
C ILE A 715 45.32 6.62 23.93
N ARG A 716 44.03 6.55 23.59
CA ARG A 716 42.91 6.85 24.50
C ARG A 716 41.84 5.79 24.38
N LYS A 717 41.06 5.57 25.49
CA LYS A 717 39.88 4.71 25.52
C LYS A 717 38.73 5.33 24.75
#